data_e6f9b870ca6ee321a03bf7fd7c645305
#
_entry.id   e6f9b870ca6ee321a03bf7fd7c645305
#
_cell.length_a   1.000
_cell.length_b   1.000
_cell.length_c   1.000
_cell.angle_alpha   90.00
_cell.angle_beta   90.00
_cell.angle_gamma   90.00
#
_symmetry.space_group_name_H-M   'P 1'
#
loop_
_entity.id
_entity.type
_entity.pdbx_description
1 polymer ?
#
loop_
_entity_poly.entity_id
_entity_poly.type
_entity_poly.pdbx_seq_one_letter_code
_entity_poly.pdbx_strand_id
1 'polypeptide(L)'
;MTTTTPIQEDSRSLLTRRLFLQAVAAGVTVSALPAWLAEPAAAAAPLGAGEGTLVLLTMGGGNDGLNTFIPITDGAYHDARRGLAIGPDDAIPMSASRGLHPNLRYMKNQWDRGNLAVIDGVGQDGLTMSHFDSMARVMMMAGPSVAMGTGWLGRYLDGLGRDLFNGVSLGSSVPLLVKGRTGSAIAIPPYRGNIFDVTDTSGTKARQYRALREMGMSPTGLGDLADAVTAAGRRAVDLAGTVRPLVEDRNSEAKVITKLRLAARLINANLGIRVISIVFGGFDTHANQRGDHGELMQELDAGLKAFFDTLKPEFLTRSLVVGTSEFGRRVEFNGSGTDHGQANSLFAIGQQVNGGFHGEMPSLTRLTQYGNLQPTVQFSQFYANLVSTWLGADANQILGRDYGNIGFLNPPGKPVSGKSAPIVVSTATPAHKRAQIARLYLAYFNSDPNDAGMERWSAMLLSGSRSLESISESMARSQQFTNKYGSLSNSGFVKLIYRNVLDRSADAAGLKHWAGVLDGGTSRGVVMTNFSESDEFKQKVSDRVWRIELVGPIGRLYRAYFLRRPDDQGLTHWINSGLGLPRISDTFAASTEFLNRYGTLNNSEFVQLIYRNVLRRNSEDEGFNYWVDLANRGTPRGDIMLGFSNSVEFIRKVKAITP
;
A
#
# COMPACT_ATOMS: atom_id res chain seq x y z
N MET A 1 -64.93 57.19 -2.99
CA MET A 1 -63.85 56.98 -3.97
C MET A 1 -62.55 56.82 -3.20
N THR A 2 -62.20 55.59 -2.84
CA THR A 2 -60.98 55.27 -2.16
C THR A 2 -60.09 54.45 -3.13
N THR A 3 -59.04 55.09 -3.62
CA THR A 3 -58.06 54.57 -4.54
C THR A 3 -57.12 53.65 -3.74
N THR A 4 -57.22 52.35 -3.94
CA THR A 4 -56.26 51.37 -3.48
C THR A 4 -55.05 51.32 -4.43
N THR A 5 -53.91 51.77 -3.96
CA THR A 5 -52.60 51.58 -4.63
C THR A 5 -52.20 50.12 -4.54
N PRO A 6 -51.78 49.48 -5.65
CA PRO A 6 -51.27 48.07 -5.55
C PRO A 6 -49.90 48.06 -4.85
N ILE A 7 -49.80 47.23 -3.87
CA ILE A 7 -48.54 46.89 -3.18
C ILE A 7 -47.62 46.25 -4.25
N GLN A 8 -46.58 46.97 -4.59
CA GLN A 8 -45.46 46.42 -5.37
C GLN A 8 -44.79 45.35 -4.51
N GLU A 9 -45.09 44.08 -4.76
CA GLU A 9 -44.39 42.95 -4.16
C GLU A 9 -42.90 43.12 -4.43
N ASP A 10 -42.14 43.26 -3.37
CA ASP A 10 -40.70 43.52 -3.41
C ASP A 10 -40.00 42.33 -4.09
N SER A 11 -39.55 42.53 -5.32
CA SER A 11 -38.82 41.52 -6.13
C SER A 11 -37.58 40.98 -5.42
N ARG A 12 -37.14 41.63 -4.36
CA ARG A 12 -36.03 41.17 -3.49
C ARG A 12 -36.38 39.90 -2.68
N SER A 13 -37.64 39.75 -2.24
CA SER A 13 -38.04 38.60 -1.42
C SER A 13 -38.15 37.28 -2.24
N LEU A 14 -38.51 37.36 -3.51
CA LEU A 14 -38.57 36.22 -4.42
C LEU A 14 -37.17 35.75 -4.87
N LEU A 15 -36.25 36.70 -5.03
CA LEU A 15 -34.86 36.43 -5.36
C LEU A 15 -34.16 35.66 -4.20
N THR A 16 -34.43 36.06 -2.95
CA THR A 16 -33.84 35.45 -1.75
C THR A 16 -34.26 33.98 -1.56
N ARG A 17 -35.55 33.64 -1.75
CA ARG A 17 -36.04 32.26 -1.64
C ARG A 17 -35.48 31.33 -2.71
N ARG A 18 -35.38 31.79 -3.95
CA ARG A 18 -34.86 30.98 -5.07
C ARG A 18 -33.35 30.77 -4.95
N LEU A 19 -32.62 31.76 -4.47
CA LEU A 19 -31.18 31.69 -4.22
C LEU A 19 -30.86 30.80 -3.00
N PHE A 20 -31.70 30.84 -1.96
CA PHE A 20 -31.59 29.92 -0.82
C PHE A 20 -31.74 28.46 -1.27
N LEU A 21 -32.74 28.17 -2.10
CA LEU A 21 -32.96 26.83 -2.64
C LEU A 21 -31.82 26.37 -3.58
N GLN A 22 -31.21 27.28 -4.34
CA GLN A 22 -30.05 26.96 -5.17
C GLN A 22 -28.76 26.76 -4.36
N ALA A 23 -28.56 27.52 -3.28
CA ALA A 23 -27.45 27.31 -2.36
C ALA A 23 -27.57 25.96 -1.60
N VAL A 24 -28.78 25.58 -1.20
CA VAL A 24 -29.08 24.25 -0.61
C VAL A 24 -28.90 23.14 -1.65
N ALA A 25 -29.30 23.32 -2.88
CA ALA A 25 -29.10 22.38 -3.98
C ALA A 25 -27.61 22.24 -4.38
N ALA A 26 -26.76 23.22 -4.06
CA ALA A 26 -25.32 23.17 -4.25
C ALA A 26 -24.57 22.43 -3.10
N GLY A 27 -25.30 21.74 -2.22
CA GLY A 27 -24.70 20.87 -1.18
C GLY A 27 -24.22 21.60 0.07
N VAL A 28 -24.55 22.87 0.27
CA VAL A 28 -24.36 23.54 1.57
C VAL A 28 -25.47 23.09 2.51
N THR A 29 -25.29 21.99 3.20
CA THR A 29 -26.21 21.56 4.24
C THR A 29 -26.14 22.53 5.41
N VAL A 30 -27.19 23.32 5.58
CA VAL A 30 -27.37 24.27 6.69
C VAL A 30 -27.85 23.47 7.93
N SER A 31 -26.97 22.72 8.56
CA SER A 31 -27.22 22.20 9.90
C SER A 31 -26.41 23.05 10.90
N ALA A 32 -27.12 23.94 11.61
CA ALA A 32 -26.57 24.90 12.60
C ALA A 32 -25.41 25.74 12.03
N LEU A 33 -25.70 26.90 11.48
CA LEU A 33 -24.69 27.84 11.00
C LEU A 33 -23.88 28.40 12.19
N PRO A 34 -22.59 28.04 12.33
CA PRO A 34 -21.76 28.59 13.39
C PRO A 34 -21.48 30.10 13.13
N ALA A 35 -21.24 30.85 14.21
CA ALA A 35 -20.93 32.30 14.15
C ALA A 35 -19.74 32.67 13.25
N TRP A 36 -18.85 31.71 12.88
CA TRP A 36 -17.72 31.94 11.98
C TRP A 36 -18.09 32.16 10.51
N LEU A 37 -19.35 31.93 10.11
CA LEU A 37 -19.82 32.25 8.73
C LEU A 37 -19.91 33.77 8.47
N ALA A 38 -19.86 34.61 9.48
CA ALA A 38 -19.98 36.05 9.37
C ALA A 38 -18.66 36.79 9.08
N GLU A 39 -17.48 36.16 9.26
CA GLU A 39 -16.19 36.82 9.04
C GLU A 39 -15.75 36.78 7.54
N PRO A 40 -15.11 37.85 7.01
CA PRO A 40 -14.59 37.83 5.66
C PRO A 40 -13.55 36.70 5.49
N ALA A 41 -13.68 35.91 4.43
CA ALA A 41 -12.67 34.92 4.09
C ALA A 41 -11.35 35.65 3.81
N ALA A 42 -10.34 35.42 4.62
CA ALA A 42 -8.99 35.82 4.27
C ALA A 42 -8.59 35.09 2.98
N ALA A 43 -7.80 35.75 2.12
CA ALA A 43 -7.20 35.07 0.98
C ALA A 43 -6.42 33.85 1.50
N ALA A 44 -6.63 32.67 0.88
CA ALA A 44 -5.98 31.45 1.30
C ALA A 44 -4.45 31.65 1.39
N ALA A 45 -3.89 31.51 2.57
CA ALA A 45 -2.44 31.62 2.76
C ALA A 45 -1.77 30.38 2.17
N PRO A 46 -0.69 30.53 1.39
CA PRO A 46 0.09 29.40 0.93
C PRO A 46 0.61 28.54 2.10
N LEU A 47 0.78 27.24 1.87
CA LEU A 47 1.38 26.35 2.86
C LEU A 47 2.78 26.85 3.28
N GLY A 48 3.06 26.89 4.57
CA GLY A 48 4.38 27.16 5.12
C GLY A 48 5.41 26.08 4.72
N ALA A 49 6.71 26.40 4.81
CA ALA A 49 7.78 25.52 4.33
C ALA A 49 7.79 24.11 4.99
N GLY A 50 7.37 24.00 6.24
CA GLY A 50 7.27 22.73 7.00
C GLY A 50 5.89 22.10 7.00
N GLU A 51 4.98 22.56 6.15
CA GLU A 51 3.61 22.07 6.09
C GLU A 51 3.35 21.25 4.86
N GLY A 52 2.48 20.25 4.98
CA GLY A 52 2.09 19.37 3.88
C GLY A 52 0.59 19.17 3.77
N THR A 53 0.15 18.69 2.62
CA THR A 53 -1.22 18.26 2.36
C THR A 53 -1.34 16.75 2.56
N LEU A 54 -2.27 16.33 3.41
CA LEU A 54 -2.72 14.93 3.55
C LEU A 54 -3.89 14.69 2.60
N VAL A 55 -3.73 13.77 1.66
CA VAL A 55 -4.83 13.23 0.85
C VAL A 55 -5.24 11.91 1.44
N LEU A 56 -6.38 11.87 2.14
CA LEU A 56 -6.91 10.64 2.71
C LEU A 56 -7.94 10.03 1.76
N LEU A 57 -7.58 8.87 1.21
CA LEU A 57 -8.38 8.08 0.30
C LEU A 57 -9.07 6.94 1.07
N THR A 58 -10.37 7.06 1.28
CA THR A 58 -11.17 6.02 1.94
C THR A 58 -11.71 5.05 0.90
N MET A 59 -11.22 3.82 0.90
CA MET A 59 -11.68 2.70 0.10
C MET A 59 -12.91 2.09 0.77
N GLY A 60 -14.09 2.67 0.49
CA GLY A 60 -15.33 2.33 1.16
C GLY A 60 -15.92 1.01 0.69
N GLY A 61 -16.27 0.15 1.66
CA GLY A 61 -16.78 -1.20 1.43
C GLY A 61 -15.89 -2.31 2.00
N GLY A 62 -14.79 -1.98 2.67
CA GLY A 62 -13.89 -2.99 3.23
C GLY A 62 -12.94 -3.57 2.19
N ASN A 63 -11.89 -2.84 1.85
CA ASN A 63 -10.86 -3.32 0.92
C ASN A 63 -10.26 -4.65 1.36
N ASP A 64 -10.04 -5.55 0.42
CA ASP A 64 -9.31 -6.80 0.67
C ASP A 64 -7.79 -6.58 0.67
N GLY A 65 -7.25 -6.35 1.86
CA GLY A 65 -5.80 -6.14 2.06
C GLY A 65 -4.97 -7.36 1.69
N LEU A 66 -5.51 -8.58 1.87
CA LEU A 66 -4.80 -9.81 1.51
C LEU A 66 -4.68 -10.01 -0.01
N ASN A 67 -5.61 -9.47 -0.80
CA ASN A 67 -5.52 -9.48 -2.26
C ASN A 67 -4.99 -8.15 -2.84
N THR A 68 -4.76 -7.14 -2.00
CA THR A 68 -4.02 -5.91 -2.36
C THR A 68 -2.51 -6.09 -2.15
N PHE A 69 -2.11 -6.58 -0.94
CA PHE A 69 -0.73 -6.84 -0.51
C PHE A 69 -0.59 -8.31 -0.14
N ILE A 70 -0.35 -9.12 -1.13
CA ILE A 70 -0.57 -10.56 -1.14
C ILE A 70 0.53 -11.29 -0.37
N PRO A 71 0.23 -12.18 0.59
CA PRO A 71 1.22 -13.07 1.22
C PRO A 71 1.48 -14.28 0.31
N ILE A 72 2.20 -14.07 -0.80
CA ILE A 72 2.35 -14.98 -1.94
C ILE A 72 2.95 -16.35 -1.62
N THR A 73 3.60 -16.51 -0.47
CA THR A 73 4.22 -17.78 -0.06
C THR A 73 3.52 -18.43 1.15
N ASP A 74 2.44 -17.81 1.64
CA ASP A 74 1.72 -18.34 2.80
C ASP A 74 0.71 -19.41 2.36
N GLY A 75 0.93 -20.67 2.75
CA GLY A 75 0.03 -21.78 2.43
C GLY A 75 -1.39 -21.57 2.95
N ALA A 76 -1.55 -20.97 4.15
CA ALA A 76 -2.87 -20.70 4.72
C ALA A 76 -3.67 -19.68 3.89
N TYR A 77 -2.97 -18.72 3.23
CA TYR A 77 -3.62 -17.82 2.29
C TYR A 77 -4.17 -18.58 1.08
N HIS A 78 -3.36 -19.44 0.47
CA HIS A 78 -3.77 -20.20 -0.72
C HIS A 78 -4.90 -21.17 -0.40
N ASP A 79 -4.81 -21.87 0.74
CA ASP A 79 -5.81 -22.84 1.18
C ASP A 79 -7.16 -22.18 1.46
N ALA A 80 -7.16 -21.05 2.14
CA ALA A 80 -8.38 -20.32 2.49
C ALA A 80 -9.00 -19.58 1.30
N ARG A 81 -8.16 -18.98 0.43
CA ARG A 81 -8.63 -18.17 -0.71
C ARG A 81 -8.99 -18.97 -1.95
N ARG A 82 -8.49 -20.20 -2.09
CA ARG A 82 -8.84 -21.11 -3.21
C ARG A 82 -8.80 -20.39 -4.58
N GLY A 83 -9.94 -20.34 -5.29
CA GLY A 83 -10.04 -19.67 -6.59
C GLY A 83 -9.84 -18.13 -6.58
N LEU A 84 -9.86 -17.51 -5.43
CA LEU A 84 -9.58 -16.07 -5.25
C LEU A 84 -8.10 -15.78 -4.98
N ALA A 85 -7.31 -16.80 -4.61
CA ALA A 85 -5.88 -16.64 -4.36
C ALA A 85 -5.16 -16.15 -5.61
N ILE A 86 -4.21 -15.23 -5.40
CA ILE A 86 -3.29 -14.73 -6.44
C ILE A 86 -1.94 -15.37 -6.16
N GLY A 87 -1.47 -16.17 -7.11
CA GLY A 87 -0.20 -16.89 -6.99
C GLY A 87 1.02 -15.99 -7.15
N PRO A 88 2.19 -16.50 -6.77
CA PRO A 88 3.45 -15.75 -6.89
C PRO A 88 3.82 -15.39 -8.34
N ASP A 89 3.32 -16.15 -9.32
CA ASP A 89 3.56 -15.89 -10.74
C ASP A 89 2.68 -14.76 -11.30
N ASP A 90 1.51 -14.55 -10.71
CA ASP A 90 0.56 -13.50 -11.09
C ASP A 90 0.81 -12.19 -10.32
N ALA A 91 1.21 -12.29 -9.06
CA ALA A 91 1.45 -11.11 -8.21
C ALA A 91 2.69 -10.32 -8.66
N ILE A 92 2.64 -9.00 -8.51
CA ILE A 92 3.85 -8.16 -8.70
C ILE A 92 4.72 -8.28 -7.43
N PRO A 93 5.97 -8.80 -7.50
CA PRO A 93 6.75 -9.07 -6.32
C PRO A 93 7.19 -7.79 -5.60
N MET A 94 6.99 -7.75 -4.27
CA MET A 94 7.51 -6.71 -3.37
C MET A 94 8.68 -7.22 -2.53
N SER A 95 8.60 -8.45 -2.09
CA SER A 95 9.63 -9.16 -1.33
C SER A 95 9.57 -10.66 -1.66
N ALA A 96 10.37 -11.47 -0.98
CA ALA A 96 10.33 -12.93 -1.15
C ALA A 96 8.97 -13.55 -0.82
N SER A 97 8.24 -12.96 0.13
CA SER A 97 6.99 -13.53 0.66
C SER A 97 5.75 -12.67 0.38
N ARG A 98 5.94 -11.48 -0.19
CA ARG A 98 4.85 -10.51 -0.39
C ARG A 98 4.83 -9.99 -1.82
N GLY A 99 3.64 -9.83 -2.35
CA GLY A 99 3.41 -9.23 -3.67
C GLY A 99 2.28 -8.20 -3.66
N LEU A 100 2.22 -7.40 -4.70
CA LEU A 100 1.10 -6.53 -5.01
C LEU A 100 0.12 -7.23 -5.93
N HIS A 101 -1.14 -6.81 -5.88
CA HIS A 101 -2.12 -7.16 -6.91
C HIS A 101 -1.56 -6.84 -8.31
N PRO A 102 -1.77 -7.71 -9.33
CA PRO A 102 -1.17 -7.56 -10.68
C PRO A 102 -1.49 -6.24 -11.39
N ASN A 103 -2.54 -5.55 -10.99
CA ASN A 103 -2.93 -4.26 -11.55
C ASN A 103 -2.28 -3.04 -10.87
N LEU A 104 -1.44 -3.21 -9.84
CA LEU A 104 -0.81 -2.11 -9.08
C LEU A 104 0.62 -1.80 -9.54
N ARG A 105 0.81 -1.59 -10.83
CA ARG A 105 2.14 -1.37 -11.45
C ARG A 105 2.79 -0.05 -11.07
N TYR A 106 2.00 1.03 -11.02
CA TYR A 106 2.52 2.33 -10.58
C TYR A 106 2.87 2.32 -9.09
N MET A 107 2.05 1.67 -8.27
CA MET A 107 2.32 1.47 -6.85
C MET A 107 3.62 0.69 -6.65
N LYS A 108 3.92 -0.30 -7.50
CA LYS A 108 5.22 -1.00 -7.52
C LYS A 108 6.39 -0.05 -7.82
N ASN A 109 6.25 0.86 -8.79
CA ASN A 109 7.28 1.86 -9.06
C ASN A 109 7.56 2.74 -7.83
N GLN A 110 6.54 3.08 -7.06
CA GLN A 110 6.71 3.86 -5.83
C GLN A 110 7.34 3.02 -4.72
N TRP A 111 7.00 1.73 -4.63
CA TRP A 111 7.69 0.79 -3.75
C TRP A 111 9.18 0.72 -4.04
N ASP A 112 9.57 0.54 -5.28
CA ASP A 112 10.97 0.45 -5.70
C ASP A 112 11.78 1.72 -5.44
N ARG A 113 11.11 2.86 -5.34
CA ARG A 113 11.70 4.16 -4.99
C ARG A 113 11.70 4.45 -3.48
N GLY A 114 11.21 3.54 -2.65
CA GLY A 114 11.06 3.77 -1.22
C GLY A 114 9.99 4.79 -0.83
N ASN A 115 9.02 5.02 -1.69
CA ASN A 115 7.95 5.99 -1.51
C ASN A 115 6.62 5.35 -1.10
N LEU A 116 6.57 4.05 -0.84
CA LEU A 116 5.39 3.32 -0.41
C LEU A 116 5.66 2.61 0.91
N ALA A 117 4.86 2.88 1.93
CA ALA A 117 4.75 2.10 3.15
C ALA A 117 3.46 1.29 3.14
N VAL A 118 3.54 0.03 3.50
CA VAL A 118 2.40 -0.85 3.76
C VAL A 118 2.33 -1.06 5.26
N ILE A 119 1.20 -0.75 5.86
CA ILE A 119 0.98 -0.89 7.29
C ILE A 119 0.05 -2.07 7.51
N ASP A 120 0.62 -3.19 7.93
CA ASP A 120 -0.09 -4.44 8.13
C ASP A 120 -0.85 -4.48 9.46
N GLY A 121 -1.93 -5.23 9.48
CA GLY A 121 -2.69 -5.54 10.69
C GLY A 121 -3.50 -4.38 11.27
N VAL A 122 -3.76 -3.34 10.50
CA VAL A 122 -4.53 -2.19 10.97
C VAL A 122 -5.99 -2.56 11.13
N GLY A 123 -6.51 -2.39 12.33
CA GLY A 123 -7.90 -2.68 12.67
C GLY A 123 -8.30 -2.07 13.99
N GLN A 124 -9.44 -2.48 14.51
CA GLN A 124 -9.92 -2.06 15.84
C GLN A 124 -10.74 -3.18 16.44
N ASP A 125 -10.55 -3.42 17.73
CA ASP A 125 -11.36 -4.36 18.48
C ASP A 125 -12.79 -3.84 18.65
N GLY A 126 -13.76 -4.77 18.65
CA GLY A 126 -15.17 -4.45 18.85
C GLY A 126 -15.86 -3.77 17.68
N LEU A 127 -15.32 -3.83 16.45
CA LEU A 127 -16.05 -3.44 15.25
C LEU A 127 -17.24 -4.39 15.04
N THR A 128 -18.39 -3.84 14.68
CA THR A 128 -19.62 -4.62 14.45
C THR A 128 -19.67 -5.24 13.05
N MET A 129 -18.71 -4.96 12.19
CA MET A 129 -18.68 -5.29 10.76
C MET A 129 -19.86 -4.68 9.96
N SER A 130 -20.60 -3.75 10.53
CA SER A 130 -21.51 -2.88 9.82
C SER A 130 -20.74 -1.73 9.19
N HIS A 131 -20.90 -1.47 7.90
CA HIS A 131 -20.27 -0.33 7.21
C HIS A 131 -20.56 0.98 7.92
N PHE A 132 -21.82 1.23 8.30
CA PHE A 132 -22.23 2.49 8.94
C PHE A 132 -21.55 2.70 10.30
N ASP A 133 -21.57 1.69 11.15
CA ASP A 133 -20.99 1.79 12.49
C ASP A 133 -19.45 1.83 12.41
N SER A 134 -18.83 0.93 11.64
CA SER A 134 -17.39 0.85 11.50
C SER A 134 -16.81 2.11 10.86
N MET A 135 -17.44 2.62 9.79
CA MET A 135 -17.05 3.85 9.14
C MET A 135 -17.17 5.05 10.10
N ALA A 136 -18.26 5.15 10.85
CA ALA A 136 -18.42 6.22 11.83
C ALA A 136 -17.35 6.16 12.91
N ARG A 137 -17.04 4.97 13.45
CA ARG A 137 -15.99 4.78 14.47
C ARG A 137 -14.60 5.17 13.96
N VAL A 138 -14.23 4.71 12.76
CA VAL A 138 -12.94 5.01 12.13
C VAL A 138 -12.82 6.50 11.79
N MET A 139 -13.92 7.15 11.37
CA MET A 139 -13.93 8.58 11.09
C MET A 139 -13.92 9.43 12.36
N MET A 140 -14.61 9.02 13.41
CA MET A 140 -14.63 9.75 14.68
C MET A 140 -13.34 9.57 15.45
N MET A 141 -12.81 8.35 15.58
CA MET A 141 -11.69 8.01 16.46
C MET A 141 -11.78 8.78 17.79
N ALA A 142 -12.95 8.68 18.42
CA ALA A 142 -13.22 9.39 19.64
C ALA A 142 -12.76 8.56 20.84
N GLY A 143 -11.71 9.00 21.52
CA GLY A 143 -11.40 8.54 22.89
C GLY A 143 -12.44 9.04 23.88
N PRO A 144 -12.40 8.59 25.16
CA PRO A 144 -13.39 8.95 26.17
C PRO A 144 -13.57 10.46 26.42
N SER A 145 -12.56 11.25 26.11
CA SER A 145 -12.52 12.72 26.33
C SER A 145 -12.94 13.54 25.12
N VAL A 146 -13.34 12.90 24.00
CA VAL A 146 -13.59 13.60 22.74
C VAL A 146 -15.07 13.75 22.45
N ALA A 147 -15.48 14.92 21.97
CA ALA A 147 -16.88 15.24 21.65
C ALA A 147 -17.42 14.33 20.53
N MET A 148 -18.51 13.64 20.81
CA MET A 148 -19.26 12.86 19.82
C MET A 148 -19.75 13.74 18.67
N GLY A 149 -19.75 13.20 17.45
CA GLY A 149 -20.27 13.87 16.27
C GLY A 149 -19.25 14.71 15.48
N THR A 150 -17.96 14.67 15.87
CA THR A 150 -16.85 15.26 15.10
C THR A 150 -15.91 14.19 14.57
N GLY A 151 -15.36 14.41 13.36
CA GLY A 151 -14.30 13.56 12.81
C GLY A 151 -12.92 13.96 13.35
N TRP A 152 -11.95 13.03 13.35
CA TRP A 152 -10.62 13.31 13.86
C TRP A 152 -9.89 14.39 13.02
N LEU A 153 -10.05 14.37 11.68
CA LEU A 153 -9.53 15.45 10.83
C LEU A 153 -10.33 16.75 11.01
N GLY A 154 -11.64 16.67 11.30
CA GLY A 154 -12.43 17.85 11.64
C GLY A 154 -11.92 18.55 12.91
N ARG A 155 -11.54 17.78 13.95
CA ARG A 155 -10.92 18.35 15.16
C ARG A 155 -9.56 18.98 14.88
N TYR A 156 -8.77 18.38 13.98
CA TYR A 156 -7.53 18.99 13.51
C TYR A 156 -7.81 20.35 12.82
N LEU A 157 -8.79 20.38 11.93
CA LEU A 157 -9.17 21.62 11.21
C LEU A 157 -9.69 22.70 12.15
N ASP A 158 -10.39 22.34 13.25
CA ASP A 158 -10.81 23.30 14.28
C ASP A 158 -9.63 24.05 14.91
N GLY A 159 -8.46 23.40 15.02
CA GLY A 159 -7.22 23.98 15.57
C GLY A 159 -6.47 24.93 14.62
N LEU A 160 -6.76 24.89 13.32
CA LEU A 160 -6.03 25.69 12.30
C LEU A 160 -6.60 27.10 12.09
N GLY A 161 -7.76 27.40 12.72
CA GLY A 161 -8.47 28.64 12.46
C GLY A 161 -9.45 28.52 11.28
N ARG A 162 -9.89 29.66 10.75
CA ARG A 162 -11.12 29.76 9.94
C ARG A 162 -10.90 29.90 8.43
N ASP A 163 -9.78 29.38 7.90
CA ASP A 163 -9.59 29.35 6.44
C ASP A 163 -10.43 28.23 5.82
N LEU A 164 -11.24 28.59 4.81
CA LEU A 164 -12.13 27.66 4.11
C LEU A 164 -11.38 26.55 3.36
N PHE A 165 -10.16 26.84 2.94
CA PHE A 165 -9.36 25.89 2.17
C PHE A 165 -8.54 24.94 3.03
N ASN A 166 -8.47 25.10 4.35
CA ASN A 166 -7.72 24.18 5.20
C ASN A 166 -8.13 22.72 5.00
N GLY A 167 -9.43 22.47 4.73
CA GLY A 167 -9.96 21.13 4.44
C GLY A 167 -10.85 21.11 3.20
N VAL A 168 -10.66 20.09 2.36
CA VAL A 168 -11.43 19.86 1.13
C VAL A 168 -11.94 18.42 1.11
N SER A 169 -13.21 18.22 0.76
CA SER A 169 -13.79 16.92 0.41
C SER A 169 -14.10 16.91 -1.09
N LEU A 170 -13.52 15.97 -1.85
CA LEU A 170 -13.80 15.81 -3.27
C LEU A 170 -15.03 14.93 -3.49
N GLY A 171 -16.17 15.58 -3.48
CA GLY A 171 -17.50 14.95 -3.61
C GLY A 171 -18.63 15.94 -3.45
N SER A 172 -19.87 15.43 -3.35
CA SER A 172 -21.08 16.25 -3.20
C SER A 172 -21.38 16.67 -1.75
N SER A 173 -20.65 16.10 -0.78
CA SER A 173 -20.90 16.33 0.65
C SER A 173 -19.60 16.31 1.46
N VAL A 174 -19.67 16.84 2.68
CA VAL A 174 -18.59 16.81 3.68
C VAL A 174 -18.80 15.59 4.57
N PRO A 175 -17.92 14.57 4.52
CA PRO A 175 -18.04 13.39 5.38
C PRO A 175 -17.72 13.71 6.84
N LEU A 176 -18.21 12.88 7.74
CA LEU A 176 -17.97 12.99 9.20
C LEU A 176 -16.46 13.14 9.51
N LEU A 177 -15.61 12.47 8.80
CA LEU A 177 -14.14 12.49 8.94
C LEU A 177 -13.55 13.89 9.07
N VAL A 178 -14.02 14.84 8.26
CA VAL A 178 -13.53 16.23 8.20
C VAL A 178 -14.52 17.26 8.77
N LYS A 179 -15.53 16.78 9.51
CA LYS A 179 -16.50 17.64 10.21
C LYS A 179 -15.99 17.98 11.59
N GLY A 180 -15.67 19.25 11.83
CA GLY A 180 -15.29 19.79 13.13
C GLY A 180 -16.49 20.36 13.93
N ARG A 181 -16.18 20.99 15.05
CA ARG A 181 -17.14 21.77 15.88
C ARG A 181 -17.34 23.17 15.34
N THR A 182 -16.25 23.80 14.95
CA THR A 182 -16.20 25.21 14.50
C THR A 182 -15.65 25.33 13.09
N GLY A 183 -14.79 24.42 12.67
CA GLY A 183 -14.26 24.28 11.33
C GLY A 183 -14.79 23.04 10.63
N SER A 184 -14.94 23.10 9.34
CA SER A 184 -15.20 21.95 8.49
C SER A 184 -14.56 22.13 7.13
N ALA A 185 -14.33 21.02 6.44
CA ALA A 185 -13.92 21.07 5.04
C ALA A 185 -15.05 21.62 4.17
N ILE A 186 -14.66 22.12 3.00
CA ILE A 186 -15.61 22.42 1.91
C ILE A 186 -15.75 21.22 0.99
N ALA A 187 -16.96 21.00 0.45
CA ALA A 187 -17.18 20.00 -0.58
C ALA A 187 -16.96 20.63 -1.97
N ILE A 188 -16.07 20.02 -2.75
CA ILE A 188 -15.81 20.42 -4.14
C ILE A 188 -16.23 19.25 -5.04
N PRO A 189 -17.29 19.44 -5.85
CA PRO A 189 -17.67 18.45 -6.86
C PRO A 189 -16.55 18.27 -7.90
N PRO A 190 -16.29 17.03 -8.35
CA PRO A 190 -15.16 16.74 -9.23
C PRO A 190 -15.41 17.16 -10.72
N TYR A 191 -16.55 17.77 -11.04
CA TYR A 191 -16.87 18.27 -12.38
C TYR A 191 -17.54 19.64 -12.37
N ARG A 192 -17.28 20.43 -13.43
CA ARG A 192 -17.73 21.84 -13.56
C ARG A 192 -19.25 22.02 -13.53
N GLY A 193 -20.01 21.04 -14.02
CA GLY A 193 -21.47 21.14 -14.07
C GLY A 193 -22.13 21.40 -12.71
N ASN A 194 -21.48 21.03 -11.63
CA ASN A 194 -21.96 21.19 -10.26
C ASN A 194 -21.31 22.38 -9.51
N ILE A 195 -20.55 23.23 -10.22
CA ILE A 195 -19.91 24.42 -9.67
C ILE A 195 -20.51 25.66 -10.38
N PHE A 196 -20.77 26.73 -9.62
CA PHE A 196 -21.31 27.98 -10.19
C PHE A 196 -20.47 28.47 -11.37
N ASP A 197 -21.13 28.81 -12.47
CA ASP A 197 -20.49 29.37 -13.66
C ASP A 197 -20.27 30.86 -13.50
N VAL A 198 -19.19 31.24 -12.85
CA VAL A 198 -18.84 32.65 -12.61
C VAL A 198 -18.07 33.29 -13.77
N THR A 199 -17.85 32.56 -14.87
CA THR A 199 -17.14 33.09 -16.05
C THR A 199 -18.04 33.91 -16.96
N ASP A 200 -19.36 33.77 -16.88
CA ASP A 200 -20.31 34.62 -17.57
C ASP A 200 -20.37 35.99 -16.88
N THR A 201 -19.90 37.04 -17.57
CA THR A 201 -19.81 38.39 -17.03
C THR A 201 -20.98 39.30 -17.45
N SER A 202 -21.85 38.85 -18.37
CA SER A 202 -22.87 39.70 -18.99
C SER A 202 -24.31 39.21 -18.85
N GLY A 203 -24.54 37.94 -18.61
CA GLY A 203 -25.86 37.33 -18.58
C GLY A 203 -26.60 37.46 -17.25
N THR A 204 -27.79 36.86 -17.18
CA THR A 204 -28.63 36.83 -15.98
C THR A 204 -27.90 36.15 -14.81
N LYS A 205 -27.11 35.08 -15.07
CA LYS A 205 -26.30 34.39 -14.07
C LYS A 205 -25.26 35.32 -13.46
N ALA A 206 -24.57 36.13 -14.28
CA ALA A 206 -23.59 37.10 -13.81
C ALA A 206 -24.21 38.13 -12.86
N ARG A 207 -25.42 38.59 -13.16
CA ARG A 207 -26.17 39.52 -12.26
C ARG A 207 -26.52 38.81 -10.94
N GLN A 208 -26.95 37.54 -10.99
CA GLN A 208 -27.27 36.77 -9.78
C GLN A 208 -26.04 36.57 -8.91
N TYR A 209 -24.90 36.18 -9.48
CA TYR A 209 -23.66 35.98 -8.73
C TYR A 209 -23.11 37.28 -8.14
N ARG A 210 -23.22 38.39 -8.87
CA ARG A 210 -22.87 39.71 -8.36
C ARG A 210 -23.74 40.10 -7.18
N ALA A 211 -25.05 39.91 -7.30
CA ALA A 211 -25.98 40.15 -6.20
C ALA A 211 -25.68 39.29 -4.97
N LEU A 212 -25.34 37.99 -5.15
CA LEU A 212 -24.93 37.10 -4.05
C LEU A 212 -23.67 37.63 -3.33
N ARG A 213 -22.68 38.10 -4.09
CA ARG A 213 -21.45 38.66 -3.52
C ARG A 213 -21.76 39.95 -2.73
N GLU A 214 -22.53 40.85 -3.32
CA GLU A 214 -22.92 42.14 -2.70
C GLU A 214 -23.72 41.93 -1.42
N MET A 215 -24.70 41.00 -1.43
CA MET A 215 -25.50 40.68 -0.24
C MET A 215 -24.67 40.13 0.93
N GLY A 216 -23.56 39.44 0.66
CA GLY A 216 -22.68 38.90 1.69
C GLY A 216 -21.55 39.85 2.13
N MET A 217 -21.50 41.09 1.63
CA MET A 217 -20.45 42.06 1.96
C MET A 217 -20.70 42.80 3.27
N SER A 218 -21.96 42.92 3.69
CA SER A 218 -22.35 43.63 4.90
C SER A 218 -23.43 42.84 5.63
N PRO A 219 -23.59 43.01 6.98
CA PRO A 219 -24.71 42.47 7.71
C PRO A 219 -26.04 42.91 7.10
N THR A 220 -27.00 41.99 7.00
CA THR A 220 -28.30 42.22 6.39
C THR A 220 -29.23 43.04 7.28
N GLY A 221 -28.95 43.11 8.57
CA GLY A 221 -29.86 43.67 9.58
C GLY A 221 -31.08 42.80 9.88
N LEU A 222 -31.15 41.60 9.30
CA LEU A 222 -32.24 40.63 9.48
C LEU A 222 -31.92 39.53 10.51
N GLY A 223 -30.78 39.66 11.21
CA GLY A 223 -30.32 38.77 12.25
C GLY A 223 -29.25 37.76 11.78
N ASP A 224 -28.59 37.12 12.72
CA ASP A 224 -27.40 36.28 12.53
C ASP A 224 -27.55 35.19 11.49
N LEU A 225 -28.73 34.57 11.38
CA LEU A 225 -28.99 33.52 10.41
C LEU A 225 -28.98 34.07 8.96
N ALA A 226 -29.59 35.24 8.72
CA ALA A 226 -29.61 35.87 7.42
C ALA A 226 -28.20 36.31 7.02
N ASP A 227 -27.46 36.89 7.93
CA ASP A 227 -26.06 37.31 7.72
C ASP A 227 -25.17 36.13 7.40
N ALA A 228 -25.32 35.00 8.13
CA ALA A 228 -24.59 33.79 7.87
C ALA A 228 -24.90 33.19 6.47
N VAL A 229 -26.17 33.17 6.06
CA VAL A 229 -26.59 32.65 4.74
C VAL A 229 -26.03 33.50 3.60
N THR A 230 -26.10 34.83 3.72
CA THR A 230 -25.58 35.73 2.67
C THR A 230 -24.06 35.68 2.58
N ALA A 231 -23.37 35.61 3.72
CA ALA A 231 -21.92 35.38 3.77
C ALA A 231 -21.51 34.05 3.12
N ALA A 232 -22.25 32.94 3.39
CA ALA A 232 -22.03 31.67 2.75
C ALA A 232 -22.23 31.70 1.23
N GLY A 233 -23.27 32.40 0.75
CA GLY A 233 -23.53 32.62 -0.68
C GLY A 233 -22.39 33.36 -1.39
N ARG A 234 -21.89 34.43 -0.78
CA ARG A 234 -20.71 35.16 -1.26
C ARG A 234 -19.49 34.26 -1.38
N ARG A 235 -19.18 33.53 -0.30
CA ARG A 235 -18.05 32.60 -0.26
C ARG A 235 -18.15 31.52 -1.33
N ALA A 236 -19.34 30.98 -1.58
CA ALA A 236 -19.56 29.96 -2.61
C ALA A 236 -19.26 30.51 -4.02
N VAL A 237 -19.59 31.79 -4.30
CA VAL A 237 -19.26 32.43 -5.57
C VAL A 237 -17.76 32.72 -5.70
N ASP A 238 -17.13 33.22 -4.64
CA ASP A 238 -15.68 33.47 -4.61
C ASP A 238 -14.89 32.18 -4.77
N LEU A 239 -15.29 31.11 -4.06
CA LEU A 239 -14.74 29.80 -4.17
C LEU A 239 -14.87 29.20 -5.58
N ALA A 240 -16.04 29.37 -6.21
CA ALA A 240 -16.29 28.89 -7.56
C ALA A 240 -15.33 29.53 -8.58
N GLY A 241 -15.01 30.82 -8.43
CA GLY A 241 -14.03 31.52 -9.26
C GLY A 241 -12.63 30.91 -9.17
N THR A 242 -12.22 30.49 -7.97
CA THR A 242 -10.92 29.88 -7.72
C THR A 242 -10.85 28.41 -8.17
N VAL A 243 -11.89 27.63 -7.90
CA VAL A 243 -11.90 26.18 -8.08
C VAL A 243 -12.30 25.76 -9.50
N ARG A 244 -13.27 26.45 -10.12
CA ARG A 244 -13.80 26.06 -11.43
C ARG A 244 -12.75 25.92 -12.54
N PRO A 245 -11.70 26.76 -12.65
CA PRO A 245 -10.63 26.56 -13.63
C PRO A 245 -9.83 25.26 -13.44
N LEU A 246 -9.82 24.69 -12.21
CA LEU A 246 -9.07 23.50 -11.86
C LEU A 246 -9.83 22.21 -12.16
N VAL A 247 -11.15 22.28 -12.31
CA VAL A 247 -12.06 21.14 -12.47
C VAL A 247 -12.30 20.83 -13.95
N GLU A 248 -12.43 19.56 -14.28
CA GLU A 248 -12.68 19.10 -15.66
C GLU A 248 -14.15 19.28 -16.09
N ASP A 249 -14.37 19.46 -17.41
CA ASP A 249 -15.71 19.69 -17.98
C ASP A 249 -16.56 18.40 -18.12
N ARG A 250 -15.98 17.23 -17.92
CA ARG A 250 -16.62 15.98 -18.29
C ARG A 250 -17.72 15.54 -17.32
N ASN A 251 -18.84 15.18 -17.90
CA ASN A 251 -20.08 14.74 -17.24
C ASN A 251 -20.08 13.21 -17.00
N SER A 252 -18.92 12.58 -16.71
CA SER A 252 -18.83 11.18 -16.36
C SER A 252 -18.83 11.00 -14.84
N GLU A 253 -19.37 9.90 -14.35
CA GLU A 253 -19.22 9.50 -12.94
C GLU A 253 -17.79 9.72 -12.49
N ALA A 254 -17.64 10.39 -11.36
CA ALA A 254 -16.32 10.83 -10.89
C ALA A 254 -15.51 9.65 -10.39
N LYS A 255 -14.86 8.99 -11.32
CA LYS A 255 -13.87 7.94 -11.01
C LYS A 255 -12.78 8.49 -10.10
N VAL A 256 -12.13 7.63 -9.33
CA VAL A 256 -11.07 8.05 -8.40
C VAL A 256 -9.91 8.75 -9.12
N ILE A 257 -9.64 8.41 -10.37
CA ILE A 257 -8.63 9.07 -11.20
C ILE A 257 -8.89 10.57 -11.37
N THR A 258 -10.15 10.97 -11.60
CA THR A 258 -10.55 12.37 -11.74
C THR A 258 -10.40 13.12 -10.41
N LYS A 259 -10.79 12.50 -9.29
CA LYS A 259 -10.66 13.08 -7.95
C LYS A 259 -9.19 13.27 -7.57
N LEU A 260 -8.34 12.26 -7.79
CA LEU A 260 -6.92 12.34 -7.47
C LEU A 260 -6.19 13.37 -8.34
N ARG A 261 -6.51 13.48 -9.64
CA ARG A 261 -5.97 14.52 -10.50
C ARG A 261 -6.41 15.91 -10.06
N LEU A 262 -7.66 16.08 -9.65
CA LEU A 262 -8.15 17.33 -9.09
C LEU A 262 -7.44 17.69 -7.78
N ALA A 263 -7.21 16.72 -6.90
CA ALA A 263 -6.44 16.92 -5.66
C ALA A 263 -5.05 17.50 -5.97
N ALA A 264 -4.33 16.93 -6.94
CA ALA A 264 -3.03 17.45 -7.35
C ALA A 264 -3.09 18.88 -7.92
N ARG A 265 -4.11 19.20 -8.70
CA ARG A 265 -4.33 20.58 -9.23
C ARG A 265 -4.62 21.57 -8.11
N LEU A 266 -5.42 21.19 -7.12
CA LEU A 266 -5.70 22.01 -5.94
C LEU A 266 -4.43 22.25 -5.10
N ILE A 267 -3.60 21.25 -4.93
CA ILE A 267 -2.29 21.37 -4.26
C ILE A 267 -1.38 22.31 -5.05
N ASN A 268 -1.31 22.15 -6.37
CA ASN A 268 -0.51 23.00 -7.26
C ASN A 268 -0.95 24.48 -7.27
N ALA A 269 -2.20 24.74 -6.97
CA ALA A 269 -2.73 26.11 -6.81
C ALA A 269 -2.29 26.76 -5.49
N ASN A 270 -1.69 25.99 -4.57
CA ASN A 270 -1.14 26.43 -3.29
C ASN A 270 -2.11 27.26 -2.42
N LEU A 271 -3.31 26.74 -2.28
CA LEU A 271 -4.43 27.38 -1.55
C LEU A 271 -4.39 27.12 -0.04
N GLY A 272 -3.27 26.70 0.53
CA GLY A 272 -3.14 26.39 1.96
C GLY A 272 -3.83 25.10 2.42
N ILE A 273 -4.18 24.21 1.49
CA ILE A 273 -4.95 22.99 1.82
C ILE A 273 -4.09 22.01 2.63
N ARG A 274 -4.55 21.75 3.86
CA ARG A 274 -3.89 20.79 4.77
C ARG A 274 -4.45 19.37 4.61
N VAL A 275 -5.74 19.25 4.26
CA VAL A 275 -6.44 17.96 4.17
C VAL A 275 -7.30 17.91 2.92
N ILE A 276 -7.17 16.83 2.15
CA ILE A 276 -8.11 16.48 1.07
C ILE A 276 -8.69 15.10 1.39
N SER A 277 -10.02 15.01 1.53
CA SER A 277 -10.73 13.76 1.73
C SER A 277 -11.35 13.28 0.42
N ILE A 278 -11.09 12.01 0.08
CA ILE A 278 -11.64 11.35 -1.12
C ILE A 278 -12.28 10.03 -0.69
N VAL A 279 -13.52 9.81 -1.10
CA VAL A 279 -14.17 8.50 -0.97
C VAL A 279 -14.11 7.78 -2.31
N PHE A 280 -13.58 6.56 -2.29
CA PHE A 280 -13.52 5.61 -3.39
C PHE A 280 -14.29 4.36 -2.98
N GLY A 281 -15.54 4.23 -3.38
CA GLY A 281 -16.43 3.12 -3.03
C GLY A 281 -16.26 1.92 -3.96
N GLY A 282 -17.08 0.90 -3.72
CA GLY A 282 -17.14 -0.31 -4.54
C GLY A 282 -16.41 -1.51 -3.95
N PHE A 283 -15.77 -1.37 -2.79
CA PHE A 283 -14.97 -2.44 -2.17
C PHE A 283 -15.80 -3.49 -1.42
N ASP A 284 -17.12 -3.39 -1.41
CA ASP A 284 -17.99 -4.39 -0.79
C ASP A 284 -18.18 -5.63 -1.67
N THR A 285 -17.09 -6.34 -1.93
CA THR A 285 -16.99 -7.42 -2.91
C THR A 285 -17.31 -8.80 -2.32
N HIS A 286 -18.56 -9.00 -1.86
CA HIS A 286 -19.03 -10.30 -1.40
C HIS A 286 -19.20 -11.32 -2.54
N ALA A 287 -19.40 -10.85 -3.76
CA ALA A 287 -19.54 -11.65 -4.96
C ALA A 287 -18.68 -11.08 -6.09
N ASN A 288 -18.31 -11.93 -7.06
CA ASN A 288 -17.47 -11.58 -8.22
C ASN A 288 -16.17 -10.82 -7.86
N GLN A 289 -15.66 -11.02 -6.66
CA GLN A 289 -14.55 -10.21 -6.11
C GLN A 289 -13.32 -10.23 -7.01
N ARG A 290 -12.99 -11.34 -7.66
CA ARG A 290 -11.80 -11.42 -8.53
C ARG A 290 -11.84 -10.37 -9.65
N GLY A 291 -13.01 -10.19 -10.28
CA GLY A 291 -13.23 -9.18 -11.32
C GLY A 291 -13.30 -7.77 -10.74
N ASP A 292 -14.23 -7.55 -9.85
CA ASP A 292 -14.55 -6.21 -9.32
C ASP A 292 -13.37 -5.60 -8.54
N HIS A 293 -12.71 -6.37 -7.67
CA HIS A 293 -11.51 -5.91 -6.96
C HIS A 293 -10.35 -5.65 -7.92
N GLY A 294 -10.21 -6.47 -8.98
CA GLY A 294 -9.22 -6.26 -10.02
C GLY A 294 -9.40 -4.93 -10.75
N GLU A 295 -10.64 -4.56 -11.10
CA GLU A 295 -10.97 -3.27 -11.71
C GLU A 295 -10.71 -2.09 -10.75
N LEU A 296 -11.08 -2.22 -9.48
CA LEU A 296 -10.80 -1.22 -8.45
C LEU A 296 -9.30 -1.02 -8.25
N MET A 297 -8.49 -2.08 -8.25
CA MET A 297 -7.03 -1.96 -8.17
C MET A 297 -6.44 -1.24 -9.41
N GLN A 298 -6.95 -1.52 -10.61
CA GLN A 298 -6.54 -0.83 -11.82
C GLN A 298 -6.90 0.67 -11.78
N GLU A 299 -8.09 1.00 -11.29
CA GLU A 299 -8.53 2.38 -11.16
C GLU A 299 -7.72 3.13 -10.09
N LEU A 300 -7.41 2.48 -8.96
CA LEU A 300 -6.54 3.01 -7.92
C LEU A 300 -5.14 3.34 -8.46
N ASP A 301 -4.52 2.40 -9.16
CA ASP A 301 -3.17 2.54 -9.71
C ASP A 301 -3.09 3.70 -10.72
N ALA A 302 -4.07 3.77 -11.64
CA ALA A 302 -4.20 4.86 -12.60
C ALA A 302 -4.45 6.21 -11.92
N GLY A 303 -5.24 6.23 -10.85
CA GLY A 303 -5.50 7.42 -10.06
C GLY A 303 -4.26 7.94 -9.33
N LEU A 304 -3.52 7.06 -8.68
CA LEU A 304 -2.25 7.41 -8.02
C LEU A 304 -1.23 7.92 -9.03
N LYS A 305 -1.12 7.27 -10.20
CA LYS A 305 -0.27 7.77 -11.29
C LYS A 305 -0.67 9.17 -11.73
N ALA A 306 -1.96 9.39 -11.97
CA ALA A 306 -2.47 10.69 -12.41
C ALA A 306 -2.24 11.80 -11.37
N PHE A 307 -2.31 11.48 -10.06
CA PHE A 307 -1.99 12.40 -8.99
C PHE A 307 -0.53 12.86 -9.04
N PHE A 308 0.40 11.93 -8.99
CA PHE A 308 1.83 12.26 -8.93
C PHE A 308 2.37 12.84 -10.26
N ASP A 309 1.84 12.42 -11.41
CA ASP A 309 2.20 13.01 -12.71
C ASP A 309 1.69 14.46 -12.86
N THR A 310 0.59 14.82 -12.19
CA THR A 310 0.03 16.17 -12.21
C THR A 310 0.71 17.09 -11.20
N LEU A 311 1.24 16.53 -10.13
CA LEU A 311 1.83 17.29 -9.01
C LEU A 311 3.13 17.97 -9.45
N LYS A 312 3.27 19.26 -9.15
CA LYS A 312 4.52 20.00 -9.42
C LYS A 312 5.65 19.54 -8.48
N PRO A 313 6.92 19.61 -8.93
CA PRO A 313 8.08 19.13 -8.17
C PRO A 313 8.17 19.71 -6.75
N GLU A 314 7.85 21.00 -6.57
CA GLU A 314 7.91 21.68 -5.28
C GLU A 314 6.92 21.15 -4.22
N PHE A 315 5.89 20.41 -4.65
CA PHE A 315 4.91 19.81 -3.74
C PHE A 315 5.14 18.32 -3.47
N LEU A 316 6.09 17.66 -4.13
CA LEU A 316 6.35 16.23 -3.97
C LEU A 316 6.74 15.84 -2.54
N THR A 317 7.55 16.68 -1.85
CA THR A 317 7.94 16.48 -0.44
C THR A 317 6.87 16.96 0.55
N ARG A 318 5.79 17.56 0.05
CA ARG A 318 4.73 18.19 0.85
C ARG A 318 3.36 17.56 0.58
N SER A 319 3.32 16.43 -0.12
CA SER A 319 2.09 15.71 -0.46
C SER A 319 2.19 14.26 -0.06
N LEU A 320 1.17 13.80 0.67
CA LEU A 320 1.04 12.43 1.15
C LEU A 320 -0.33 11.88 0.77
N VAL A 321 -0.39 10.75 0.09
CA VAL A 321 -1.62 10.00 -0.16
C VAL A 321 -1.66 8.80 0.78
N VAL A 322 -2.76 8.64 1.51
CA VAL A 322 -2.97 7.54 2.46
C VAL A 322 -4.25 6.81 2.09
N GLY A 323 -4.14 5.52 1.82
CA GLY A 323 -5.29 4.65 1.57
C GLY A 323 -5.76 3.96 2.84
N THR A 324 -7.05 4.14 3.18
CA THR A 324 -7.69 3.52 4.34
C THR A 324 -8.98 2.81 3.95
N SER A 325 -9.48 1.95 4.81
CA SER A 325 -10.81 1.35 4.70
C SER A 325 -11.39 1.18 6.10
N GLU A 326 -12.70 1.08 6.23
CA GLU A 326 -13.37 0.97 7.53
C GLU A 326 -13.07 -0.33 8.27
N PHE A 327 -12.74 -1.39 7.52
CA PHE A 327 -12.29 -2.70 8.00
C PHE A 327 -11.63 -3.47 6.84
N GLY A 328 -11.16 -4.69 7.10
CA GLY A 328 -10.62 -5.61 6.08
C GLY A 328 -11.62 -6.69 5.66
N ARG A 329 -11.11 -7.76 5.09
CA ARG A 329 -11.90 -8.94 4.70
C ARG A 329 -11.43 -10.18 5.44
N ARG A 330 -12.32 -11.17 5.64
CA ARG A 330 -11.99 -12.48 6.19
C ARG A 330 -10.96 -13.18 5.32
N VAL A 331 -10.20 -14.07 5.93
CA VAL A 331 -9.23 -14.89 5.19
C VAL A 331 -9.97 -15.82 4.24
N GLU A 332 -11.11 -16.38 4.67
CA GLU A 332 -11.84 -17.41 3.95
C GLU A 332 -12.62 -16.86 2.75
N PHE A 333 -12.56 -17.61 1.65
CA PHE A 333 -13.35 -17.42 0.46
C PHE A 333 -14.78 -17.97 0.66
N ASN A 334 -15.80 -17.15 0.42
CA ASN A 334 -17.20 -17.51 0.62
C ASN A 334 -17.86 -18.20 -0.60
N GLY A 335 -17.08 -18.51 -1.65
CA GLY A 335 -17.57 -19.10 -2.90
C GLY A 335 -17.61 -18.14 -4.09
N SER A 336 -17.60 -16.82 -3.87
CA SER A 336 -17.59 -15.80 -4.93
C SER A 336 -16.77 -14.55 -4.56
N GLY A 337 -16.57 -14.29 -3.28
CA GLY A 337 -15.81 -13.21 -2.72
C GLY A 337 -15.41 -13.48 -1.28
N THR A 338 -15.42 -12.45 -0.44
CA THR A 338 -15.08 -12.55 0.99
C THR A 338 -16.04 -11.73 1.84
N ASP A 339 -16.28 -12.20 3.07
CA ASP A 339 -17.07 -11.47 4.05
C ASP A 339 -16.22 -10.40 4.76
N HIS A 340 -16.88 -9.48 5.47
CA HIS A 340 -16.23 -8.45 6.26
C HIS A 340 -15.31 -9.05 7.32
N GLY A 341 -14.12 -8.48 7.47
CA GLY A 341 -13.10 -8.88 8.42
C GLY A 341 -12.58 -7.68 9.23
N GLN A 342 -11.84 -7.95 10.31
CA GLN A 342 -11.52 -6.92 11.31
C GLN A 342 -10.24 -6.15 10.97
N ALA A 343 -9.17 -6.83 10.61
CA ALA A 343 -7.88 -6.21 10.30
C ALA A 343 -7.61 -6.14 8.79
N ASN A 344 -6.82 -5.14 8.40
CA ASN A 344 -6.48 -4.85 7.01
C ASN A 344 -5.01 -4.47 6.86
N SER A 345 -4.50 -4.45 5.63
CA SER A 345 -3.25 -3.78 5.27
C SER A 345 -3.59 -2.45 4.60
N LEU A 346 -3.12 -1.36 5.16
CA LEU A 346 -3.29 0.00 4.66
C LEU A 346 -1.99 0.49 4.01
N PHE A 347 -2.02 1.65 3.33
CA PHE A 347 -0.82 2.19 2.70
C PHE A 347 -0.68 3.70 2.84
N ALA A 348 0.58 4.15 2.79
CA ALA A 348 0.94 5.55 2.61
C ALA A 348 1.93 5.68 1.46
N ILE A 349 1.74 6.67 0.59
CA ILE A 349 2.56 6.89 -0.61
C ILE A 349 2.94 8.37 -0.75
N GLY A 350 4.24 8.64 -0.91
CA GLY A 350 4.81 9.98 -1.03
C GLY A 350 6.31 10.00 -0.73
N GLN A 351 6.98 11.11 -1.07
CA GLN A 351 8.43 11.21 -0.88
C GLN A 351 8.87 11.24 0.60
N GLN A 352 7.97 11.52 1.53
CA GLN A 352 8.26 11.55 2.97
C GLN A 352 7.90 10.25 3.70
N VAL A 353 7.51 9.24 2.96
CA VAL A 353 7.21 7.94 3.52
C VAL A 353 8.52 7.17 3.77
N ASN A 354 8.69 6.55 4.91
CA ASN A 354 9.68 5.51 5.12
C ASN A 354 9.16 4.24 4.47
N GLY A 355 9.61 3.96 3.25
CA GLY A 355 9.11 2.83 2.46
C GLY A 355 9.37 1.48 3.13
N GLY A 356 8.52 0.52 2.87
CA GLY A 356 8.62 -0.82 3.43
C GLY A 356 7.34 -1.31 4.10
N PHE A 357 7.43 -2.47 4.76
CA PHE A 357 6.35 -3.02 5.58
C PHE A 357 6.50 -2.51 7.02
N HIS A 358 5.39 -2.08 7.60
CA HIS A 358 5.27 -1.59 8.97
C HIS A 358 4.11 -2.32 9.66
N GLY A 359 4.15 -2.40 10.99
CA GLY A 359 3.22 -3.24 11.73
C GLY A 359 3.58 -4.73 11.61
N GLU A 360 2.72 -5.58 12.11
CA GLU A 360 2.87 -7.03 12.04
C GLU A 360 1.72 -7.62 11.22
N MET A 361 2.06 -8.46 10.26
CA MET A 361 1.06 -9.20 9.48
C MET A 361 0.28 -10.12 10.43
N PRO A 362 -1.04 -10.00 10.52
CA PRO A 362 -1.85 -10.90 11.33
C PRO A 362 -1.69 -12.36 10.91
N SER A 363 -1.74 -13.27 11.88
CA SER A 363 -1.74 -14.71 11.59
C SER A 363 -2.99 -15.09 10.81
N LEU A 364 -2.82 -15.78 9.69
CA LEU A 364 -3.93 -16.27 8.86
C LEU A 364 -4.61 -17.52 9.43
N THR A 365 -4.02 -18.12 10.48
CA THR A 365 -4.54 -19.33 11.14
C THR A 365 -5.01 -19.09 12.57
N ARG A 366 -4.45 -18.07 13.27
CA ARG A 366 -4.92 -17.66 14.60
C ARG A 366 -5.95 -16.53 14.45
N LEU A 367 -7.17 -16.91 14.15
CA LEU A 367 -8.28 -15.99 13.92
C LEU A 367 -9.05 -15.72 15.23
N THR A 368 -9.90 -14.70 15.23
CA THR A 368 -10.90 -14.50 16.29
C THR A 368 -11.93 -15.63 16.26
N GLN A 369 -12.74 -15.74 17.30
CA GLN A 369 -13.86 -16.72 17.33
C GLN A 369 -14.85 -16.57 16.16
N TYR A 370 -14.84 -15.44 15.46
CA TYR A 370 -15.69 -15.17 14.29
C TYR A 370 -14.95 -15.35 12.96
N GLY A 371 -13.74 -15.89 12.96
CA GLY A 371 -12.95 -16.10 11.75
C GLY A 371 -12.31 -14.83 11.18
N ASN A 372 -12.19 -13.77 11.97
CA ASN A 372 -11.55 -12.52 11.56
C ASN A 372 -10.05 -12.52 11.87
N LEU A 373 -9.26 -11.80 11.07
CA LEU A 373 -7.89 -11.45 11.40
C LEU A 373 -7.86 -10.61 12.68
N GLN A 374 -6.94 -10.92 13.60
CA GLN A 374 -6.74 -10.14 14.82
C GLN A 374 -5.92 -8.89 14.48
N PRO A 375 -6.37 -7.68 14.86
CA PRO A 375 -5.57 -6.47 14.66
C PRO A 375 -4.26 -6.53 15.44
N THR A 376 -3.17 -6.17 14.79
CA THR A 376 -1.84 -6.01 15.40
C THR A 376 -1.46 -4.54 15.54
N VAL A 377 -2.13 -3.67 14.80
CA VAL A 377 -2.03 -2.21 14.85
C VAL A 377 -3.44 -1.64 15.00
N GLN A 378 -3.66 -0.77 15.98
CA GLN A 378 -4.95 -0.08 16.13
C GLN A 378 -5.04 1.09 15.15
N PHE A 379 -6.25 1.40 14.63
CA PHE A 379 -6.48 2.61 13.81
C PHE A 379 -5.98 3.87 14.48
N SER A 380 -6.12 3.98 15.80
CA SER A 380 -5.63 5.11 16.56
C SER A 380 -4.12 5.28 16.52
N GLN A 381 -3.35 4.18 16.55
CA GLN A 381 -1.89 4.21 16.37
C GLN A 381 -1.50 4.65 14.96
N PHE A 382 -2.21 4.13 13.95
CA PHE A 382 -2.01 4.53 12.56
C PHE A 382 -2.27 6.03 12.35
N TYR A 383 -3.40 6.55 12.85
CA TYR A 383 -3.74 7.96 12.73
C TYR A 383 -2.86 8.87 13.59
N ALA A 384 -2.35 8.41 14.74
CA ALA A 384 -1.43 9.19 15.55
C ALA A 384 -0.16 9.59 14.77
N ASN A 385 0.35 8.70 13.92
CA ASN A 385 1.47 9.02 13.02
C ASN A 385 1.12 10.12 12.01
N LEU A 386 -0.09 10.10 11.45
CA LEU A 386 -0.55 11.15 10.54
C LEU A 386 -0.69 12.49 11.26
N VAL A 387 -1.27 12.47 12.47
CA VAL A 387 -1.49 13.68 13.27
C VAL A 387 -0.17 14.29 13.72
N SER A 388 0.69 13.52 14.39
CA SER A 388 1.90 14.05 15.01
C SER A 388 3.02 14.31 14.01
N THR A 389 3.28 13.37 13.08
CA THR A 389 4.42 13.49 12.18
C THR A 389 4.10 14.32 10.94
N TRP A 390 2.93 14.10 10.32
CA TRP A 390 2.58 14.77 9.06
C TRP A 390 1.86 16.10 9.25
N LEU A 391 0.84 16.12 10.10
CA LEU A 391 0.04 17.32 10.35
C LEU A 391 0.66 18.26 11.38
N GLY A 392 1.63 17.78 12.18
CA GLY A 392 2.32 18.57 13.19
C GLY A 392 1.44 18.97 14.39
N ALA A 393 0.43 18.17 14.70
CA ALA A 393 -0.53 18.43 15.77
C ALA A 393 -0.36 17.43 16.93
N ASP A 394 -0.90 17.79 18.10
CA ASP A 394 -0.91 16.91 19.26
C ASP A 394 -1.96 15.80 19.10
N ALA A 395 -1.48 14.54 19.02
CA ALA A 395 -2.35 13.38 18.88
C ALA A 395 -3.29 13.20 20.09
N ASN A 396 -2.89 13.60 21.30
CA ASN A 396 -3.77 13.57 22.47
C ASN A 396 -4.99 14.47 22.30
N GLN A 397 -4.80 15.68 21.78
CA GLN A 397 -5.89 16.61 21.56
C GLN A 397 -6.84 16.13 20.46
N ILE A 398 -6.29 15.54 19.41
CA ILE A 398 -7.06 15.12 18.22
C ILE A 398 -7.72 13.75 18.43
N LEU A 399 -7.04 12.78 19.02
CA LEU A 399 -7.49 11.39 19.14
C LEU A 399 -7.88 10.99 20.57
N GLY A 400 -7.67 11.87 21.54
CA GLY A 400 -7.99 11.65 22.95
C GLY A 400 -6.96 10.82 23.71
N ARG A 401 -5.86 10.41 23.09
CA ARG A 401 -4.75 9.65 23.68
C ARG A 401 -3.53 9.64 22.78
N ASP A 402 -2.34 9.61 23.36
CA ASP A 402 -1.11 9.28 22.62
C ASP A 402 -1.01 7.77 22.40
N TYR A 403 -0.82 7.37 21.16
CA TYR A 403 -0.77 5.97 20.75
C TYR A 403 0.62 5.55 20.24
N GLY A 404 1.63 6.41 20.39
CA GLY A 404 2.98 6.15 19.91
C GLY A 404 3.15 6.28 18.40
N ASN A 405 4.36 6.02 17.92
CA ASN A 405 4.76 6.20 16.52
C ASN A 405 5.16 4.86 15.90
N ILE A 406 4.54 4.49 14.76
CA ILE A 406 4.87 3.30 13.98
C ILE A 406 6.11 3.56 13.09
N GLY A 407 6.46 4.81 12.83
CA GLY A 407 7.69 5.18 12.13
C GLY A 407 7.64 5.15 10.60
N PHE A 408 6.46 5.10 9.98
CA PHE A 408 6.34 5.05 8.53
C PHE A 408 6.41 6.42 7.82
N LEU A 409 6.56 7.53 8.56
CA LEU A 409 6.55 8.89 8.02
C LEU A 409 7.71 9.74 8.52
N ASN A 410 8.14 10.67 7.66
CA ASN A 410 8.96 11.83 7.99
C ASN A 410 8.13 13.11 7.89
N PRO A 411 8.50 14.19 8.59
CA PRO A 411 7.83 15.49 8.48
C PRO A 411 7.85 16.03 7.05
N PRO A 412 6.83 16.81 6.63
CA PRO A 412 6.75 17.39 5.29
C PRO A 412 7.85 18.44 5.06
N GLY A 413 8.17 18.67 3.78
CA GLY A 413 8.99 19.79 3.31
C GLY A 413 10.51 19.64 3.43
N LYS A 414 11.02 18.64 4.13
CA LYS A 414 12.46 18.38 4.19
C LYS A 414 12.82 17.28 3.20
N PRO A 415 13.83 17.49 2.30
CA PRO A 415 14.34 16.38 1.51
C PRO A 415 14.83 15.27 2.43
N VAL A 416 14.34 14.06 2.25
CA VAL A 416 14.92 12.89 2.91
C VAL A 416 16.18 12.54 2.11
N SER A 417 17.34 12.95 2.60
CA SER A 417 18.63 12.58 2.01
C SER A 417 18.84 11.08 2.13
N GLY A 418 19.23 10.43 1.04
CA GLY A 418 19.58 9.01 1.04
C GLY A 418 18.36 8.07 1.07
N LYS A 419 17.21 8.44 0.46
CA LYS A 419 16.24 7.42 0.05
C LYS A 419 16.91 6.50 -0.97
N SER A 420 17.66 5.55 -0.46
CA SER A 420 17.81 4.28 -1.16
C SER A 420 16.38 3.79 -1.41
N ALA A 421 16.13 3.21 -2.60
CA ALA A 421 15.02 2.26 -2.75
C ALA A 421 14.91 1.49 -1.45
N PRO A 422 13.67 1.18 -0.91
CA PRO A 422 13.58 0.48 0.33
C PRO A 422 14.67 -0.53 0.25
N ILE A 423 15.58 -0.53 1.24
CA ILE A 423 16.48 -1.64 1.35
C ILE A 423 15.48 -2.77 1.46
N VAL A 424 15.11 -3.31 0.30
CA VAL A 424 14.73 -4.68 0.23
C VAL A 424 15.98 -5.25 0.86
N VAL A 425 15.96 -5.41 2.17
CA VAL A 425 16.84 -6.35 2.80
C VAL A 425 16.46 -7.57 2.02
N SER A 426 17.22 -7.81 0.95
CA SER A 426 17.16 -9.00 0.15
C SER A 426 17.61 -10.08 1.09
N THR A 427 16.75 -10.32 2.06
CA THR A 427 16.87 -11.36 3.05
C THR A 427 16.63 -12.72 2.43
N ALA A 428 16.11 -12.70 1.22
CA ALA A 428 16.15 -13.87 0.35
C ALA A 428 16.21 -13.33 -1.09
N THR A 429 17.02 -13.92 -1.89
CA THR A 429 16.72 -14.11 -3.31
C THR A 429 15.24 -14.40 -3.39
N PRO A 430 14.38 -13.62 -4.07
CA PRO A 430 12.97 -13.92 -4.14
C PRO A 430 12.80 -15.41 -4.34
N ALA A 431 12.03 -16.05 -3.47
CA ALA A 431 11.89 -17.51 -3.48
C ALA A 431 11.60 -18.01 -4.90
N HIS A 432 10.80 -17.27 -5.63
CA HIS A 432 10.47 -17.48 -7.02
C HIS A 432 11.69 -17.50 -7.96
N LYS A 433 12.69 -16.63 -7.79
CA LYS A 433 13.91 -16.64 -8.61
C LYS A 433 14.81 -17.82 -8.28
N ARG A 434 14.89 -18.22 -7.02
CA ARG A 434 15.57 -19.45 -6.60
C ARG A 434 14.83 -20.68 -7.12
N ALA A 435 13.49 -20.68 -7.03
CA ALA A 435 12.65 -21.73 -7.58
C ALA A 435 12.86 -21.91 -9.09
N GLN A 436 12.94 -20.84 -9.85
CA GLN A 436 13.25 -20.89 -11.29
C GLN A 436 14.60 -21.55 -11.57
N ILE A 437 15.63 -21.20 -10.80
CA ILE A 437 16.96 -21.83 -10.92
C ILE A 437 16.89 -23.31 -10.50
N ALA A 438 16.18 -23.65 -9.42
CA ALA A 438 15.98 -25.05 -9.01
C ALA A 438 15.28 -25.84 -10.12
N ARG A 439 14.22 -25.31 -10.72
CA ARG A 439 13.50 -25.95 -11.82
C ARG A 439 14.41 -26.15 -13.05
N LEU A 440 15.24 -25.19 -13.41
CA LEU A 440 16.22 -25.38 -14.49
C LEU A 440 17.20 -26.51 -14.20
N TYR A 441 17.73 -26.61 -12.99
CA TYR A 441 18.60 -27.73 -12.60
C TYR A 441 17.89 -29.09 -12.68
N LEU A 442 16.64 -29.14 -12.22
CA LEU A 442 15.84 -30.35 -12.32
C LEU A 442 15.53 -30.71 -13.78
N ALA A 443 15.20 -29.72 -14.60
CA ALA A 443 14.89 -29.91 -16.02
C ALA A 443 16.13 -30.35 -16.83
N TYR A 444 17.27 -29.71 -16.64
CA TYR A 444 18.51 -30.07 -17.35
C TYR A 444 19.18 -31.31 -16.81
N PHE A 445 19.30 -31.42 -15.49
CA PHE A 445 20.19 -32.41 -14.88
C PHE A 445 19.47 -33.50 -14.10
N ASN A 446 18.17 -33.36 -13.89
CA ASN A 446 17.37 -34.20 -12.98
C ASN A 446 18.08 -34.37 -11.62
N SER A 447 18.71 -33.32 -11.14
CA SER A 447 19.46 -33.28 -9.88
C SER A 447 19.26 -31.94 -9.19
N ASP A 448 19.40 -31.92 -7.87
CA ASP A 448 19.35 -30.68 -7.10
C ASP A 448 20.58 -29.82 -7.42
N PRO A 449 20.44 -28.48 -7.48
CA PRO A 449 21.58 -27.60 -7.58
C PRO A 449 22.45 -27.69 -6.34
N ASN A 450 23.76 -27.60 -6.52
CA ASN A 450 24.62 -27.35 -5.36
C ASN A 450 24.50 -25.87 -4.93
N ASP A 451 24.85 -25.57 -3.67
CA ASP A 451 24.73 -24.22 -3.11
C ASP A 451 25.44 -23.16 -3.96
N ALA A 452 26.62 -23.49 -4.54
CA ALA A 452 27.37 -22.56 -5.38
C ALA A 452 26.65 -22.21 -6.66
N GLY A 453 26.06 -23.21 -7.31
CA GLY A 453 25.27 -23.01 -8.54
C GLY A 453 23.99 -22.24 -8.26
N MET A 454 23.28 -22.61 -7.17
CA MET A 454 22.06 -21.92 -6.77
C MET A 454 22.33 -20.44 -6.52
N GLU A 455 23.30 -20.10 -5.68
CA GLU A 455 23.61 -18.71 -5.32
C GLU A 455 24.10 -17.90 -6.52
N ARG A 456 25.01 -18.47 -7.32
CA ARG A 456 25.55 -17.79 -8.50
C ARG A 456 24.46 -17.40 -9.50
N TRP A 457 23.63 -18.35 -9.89
CA TRP A 457 22.62 -18.13 -10.91
C TRP A 457 21.47 -17.28 -10.39
N SER A 458 21.07 -17.50 -9.14
CA SER A 458 20.05 -16.69 -8.51
C SER A 458 20.46 -15.21 -8.39
N ALA A 459 21.71 -14.95 -7.98
CA ALA A 459 22.23 -13.57 -7.92
C ALA A 459 22.25 -12.88 -9.29
N MET A 460 22.61 -13.60 -10.37
CA MET A 460 22.59 -13.04 -11.73
C MET A 460 21.18 -12.75 -12.22
N LEU A 461 20.22 -13.64 -11.90
CA LEU A 461 18.82 -13.48 -12.25
C LEU A 461 18.16 -12.33 -11.46
N LEU A 462 18.54 -12.14 -10.20
CA LEU A 462 18.05 -11.06 -9.35
C LEU A 462 18.55 -9.70 -9.76
N SER A 463 19.86 -9.59 -10.02
CA SER A 463 20.47 -8.31 -10.43
C SER A 463 20.03 -7.89 -11.84
N GLY A 464 19.28 -8.75 -12.57
CA GLY A 464 18.94 -8.51 -13.96
C GLY A 464 20.15 -8.58 -14.92
N SER A 465 21.35 -8.96 -14.40
CA SER A 465 22.55 -9.10 -15.23
C SER A 465 22.44 -10.23 -16.25
N ARG A 466 21.53 -11.19 -15.99
CA ARG A 466 21.13 -12.23 -16.95
C ARG A 466 19.64 -12.57 -16.82
N SER A 467 19.00 -12.83 -17.97
CA SER A 467 17.64 -13.38 -18.01
C SER A 467 17.66 -14.89 -17.71
N LEU A 468 16.49 -15.46 -17.38
CA LEU A 468 16.34 -16.90 -17.14
C LEU A 468 16.74 -17.71 -18.37
N GLU A 469 16.36 -17.26 -19.57
CA GLU A 469 16.70 -17.88 -20.86
C GLU A 469 18.22 -17.85 -21.11
N SER A 470 18.90 -16.75 -20.77
CA SER A 470 20.36 -16.63 -20.88
C SER A 470 21.10 -17.57 -19.94
N ILE A 471 20.56 -17.75 -18.71
CA ILE A 471 21.07 -18.72 -17.75
C ILE A 471 20.83 -20.14 -18.25
N SER A 472 19.63 -20.42 -18.73
CA SER A 472 19.21 -21.67 -19.33
C SER A 472 20.12 -22.05 -20.51
N GLU A 473 20.42 -21.12 -21.41
CA GLU A 473 21.34 -21.34 -22.52
C GLU A 473 22.76 -21.66 -22.03
N SER A 474 23.22 -21.00 -20.97
CA SER A 474 24.52 -21.31 -20.37
C SER A 474 24.56 -22.72 -19.78
N MET A 475 23.45 -23.22 -19.21
CA MET A 475 23.33 -24.60 -18.73
C MET A 475 23.34 -25.60 -19.90
N ALA A 476 22.65 -25.30 -20.99
CA ALA A 476 22.63 -26.13 -22.20
C ALA A 476 24.02 -26.31 -22.83
N ARG A 477 24.88 -25.29 -22.69
CA ARG A 477 26.26 -25.28 -23.22
C ARG A 477 27.32 -25.68 -22.20
N SER A 478 26.91 -26.01 -20.97
CA SER A 478 27.85 -26.30 -19.90
C SER A 478 28.59 -27.63 -20.11
N GLN A 479 29.83 -27.71 -19.59
CA GLN A 479 30.57 -28.96 -19.54
C GLN A 479 29.81 -30.03 -18.75
N GLN A 480 29.06 -29.65 -17.72
CA GLN A 480 28.20 -30.54 -16.94
C GLN A 480 27.14 -31.20 -17.82
N PHE A 481 26.50 -30.44 -18.71
CA PHE A 481 25.50 -30.95 -19.65
C PHE A 481 26.15 -31.91 -20.67
N THR A 482 27.25 -31.48 -21.25
CA THR A 482 27.97 -32.29 -22.25
C THR A 482 28.53 -33.59 -21.66
N ASN A 483 29.06 -33.55 -20.45
CA ASN A 483 29.55 -34.74 -19.77
C ASN A 483 28.42 -35.74 -19.47
N LYS A 484 27.21 -35.25 -19.19
CA LYS A 484 26.07 -36.12 -18.83
C LYS A 484 25.35 -36.72 -20.04
N TYR A 485 25.21 -35.94 -21.12
CA TYR A 485 24.34 -36.31 -22.24
C TYR A 485 25.07 -36.36 -23.62
N GLY A 486 26.32 -35.93 -23.66
CA GLY A 486 27.06 -35.80 -24.93
C GLY A 486 26.54 -34.66 -25.82
N SER A 487 26.90 -34.69 -27.06
CA SER A 487 26.38 -33.76 -28.07
C SER A 487 25.04 -34.28 -28.58
N LEU A 488 23.99 -33.54 -28.35
CA LEU A 488 22.64 -33.87 -28.80
C LEU A 488 22.25 -33.08 -30.04
N SER A 489 21.60 -33.74 -31.01
CA SER A 489 20.82 -33.04 -32.04
C SER A 489 19.64 -32.31 -31.45
N ASN A 490 18.99 -31.40 -32.17
CA ASN A 490 17.80 -30.71 -31.70
C ASN A 490 16.68 -31.69 -31.36
N SER A 491 16.43 -32.69 -32.19
CA SER A 491 15.49 -33.77 -31.90
C SER A 491 15.88 -34.58 -30.66
N GLY A 492 17.18 -34.85 -30.45
CA GLY A 492 17.69 -35.50 -29.21
C GLY A 492 17.47 -34.64 -27.97
N PHE A 493 17.68 -33.34 -28.10
CA PHE A 493 17.44 -32.40 -27.01
C PHE A 493 15.93 -32.32 -26.61
N VAL A 494 15.04 -32.28 -27.61
CA VAL A 494 13.58 -32.32 -27.33
C VAL A 494 13.19 -33.62 -26.63
N LYS A 495 13.69 -34.76 -27.07
CA LYS A 495 13.45 -36.06 -26.38
C LYS A 495 13.96 -36.04 -24.94
N LEU A 496 15.09 -35.38 -24.67
CA LEU A 496 15.60 -35.20 -23.31
C LEU A 496 14.66 -34.36 -22.46
N ILE A 497 14.15 -33.25 -22.99
CA ILE A 497 13.18 -32.39 -22.28
C ILE A 497 11.94 -33.22 -21.90
N TYR A 498 11.31 -33.87 -22.86
CA TYR A 498 10.12 -34.68 -22.59
C TYR A 498 10.34 -35.72 -21.49
N ARG A 499 11.51 -36.35 -21.48
CA ARG A 499 11.87 -37.33 -20.45
C ARG A 499 12.12 -36.69 -19.09
N ASN A 500 12.92 -35.62 -19.03
CA ASN A 500 13.33 -35.04 -17.74
C ASN A 500 12.24 -34.16 -17.11
N VAL A 501 11.48 -33.44 -17.95
CA VAL A 501 10.47 -32.47 -17.50
C VAL A 501 9.11 -33.15 -17.37
N LEU A 502 8.65 -33.83 -18.45
CA LEU A 502 7.29 -34.37 -18.53
C LEU A 502 7.22 -35.86 -18.16
N ASP A 503 8.37 -36.53 -17.95
CA ASP A 503 8.48 -37.95 -17.56
C ASP A 503 7.80 -38.92 -18.54
N ARG A 504 7.79 -38.53 -19.80
CA ARG A 504 7.19 -39.30 -20.91
C ARG A 504 7.99 -39.18 -22.19
N SER A 505 7.74 -40.06 -23.12
CA SER A 505 8.27 -39.91 -24.48
C SER A 505 7.57 -38.80 -25.22
N ALA A 506 8.32 -38.06 -26.05
CA ALA A 506 7.73 -37.09 -26.97
C ALA A 506 6.84 -37.81 -27.99
N ASP A 507 5.62 -37.34 -28.13
CA ASP A 507 4.77 -37.74 -29.26
C ASP A 507 5.32 -37.18 -30.58
N ALA A 508 4.90 -37.76 -31.72
CA ALA A 508 5.44 -37.39 -33.01
C ALA A 508 5.17 -35.90 -33.39
N ALA A 509 4.02 -35.37 -33.01
CA ALA A 509 3.63 -33.98 -33.28
C ALA A 509 4.45 -33.01 -32.44
N GLY A 510 4.56 -33.23 -31.13
CA GLY A 510 5.36 -32.42 -30.20
C GLY A 510 6.84 -32.46 -30.54
N LEU A 511 7.37 -33.63 -30.87
CA LEU A 511 8.76 -33.76 -31.30
C LEU A 511 9.03 -32.95 -32.57
N LYS A 512 8.16 -33.07 -33.59
CA LYS A 512 8.27 -32.32 -34.85
C LYS A 512 8.17 -30.81 -34.62
N HIS A 513 7.24 -30.37 -33.80
CA HIS A 513 7.04 -28.96 -33.50
C HIS A 513 8.29 -28.35 -32.84
N TRP A 514 8.72 -28.90 -31.72
CA TRP A 514 9.81 -28.32 -30.94
C TRP A 514 11.19 -28.49 -31.60
N ALA A 515 11.41 -29.59 -32.33
CA ALA A 515 12.62 -29.74 -33.14
C ALA A 515 12.63 -28.68 -34.24
N GLY A 516 11.50 -28.44 -34.92
CA GLY A 516 11.37 -27.39 -35.95
C GLY A 516 11.61 -25.98 -35.37
N VAL A 517 11.15 -25.68 -34.15
CA VAL A 517 11.42 -24.41 -33.47
C VAL A 517 12.92 -24.22 -33.24
N LEU A 518 13.62 -25.26 -32.81
CA LEU A 518 15.07 -25.23 -32.63
C LEU A 518 15.83 -25.14 -33.96
N ASP A 519 15.39 -25.84 -35.02
CA ASP A 519 15.98 -25.80 -36.36
C ASP A 519 15.74 -24.43 -37.01
N GLY A 520 14.66 -23.73 -36.63
CA GLY A 520 14.38 -22.35 -37.03
C GLY A 520 15.22 -21.29 -36.30
N GLY A 521 16.18 -21.69 -35.46
CA GLY A 521 17.15 -20.80 -34.81
C GLY A 521 16.77 -20.34 -33.38
N THR A 522 15.65 -20.81 -32.84
CA THR A 522 15.35 -20.55 -31.40
C THR A 522 16.36 -21.27 -30.51
N SER A 523 16.89 -20.58 -29.49
CA SER A 523 17.92 -21.17 -28.65
C SER A 523 17.35 -22.29 -27.74
N ARG A 524 18.22 -23.24 -27.37
CA ARG A 524 17.89 -24.32 -26.45
C ARG A 524 17.48 -23.80 -25.07
N GLY A 525 18.06 -22.68 -24.67
CA GLY A 525 17.73 -22.01 -23.41
C GLY A 525 16.29 -21.53 -23.36
N VAL A 526 15.81 -20.91 -24.44
CA VAL A 526 14.41 -20.45 -24.55
C VAL A 526 13.45 -21.65 -24.53
N VAL A 527 13.73 -22.68 -25.31
CA VAL A 527 12.86 -23.87 -25.35
C VAL A 527 12.80 -24.55 -23.97
N MET A 528 13.95 -24.76 -23.31
CA MET A 528 13.96 -25.37 -21.97
C MET A 528 13.25 -24.51 -20.93
N THR A 529 13.37 -23.18 -21.02
CA THR A 529 12.67 -22.27 -20.09
C THR A 529 11.16 -22.42 -20.21
N ASN A 530 10.61 -22.51 -21.42
CA ASN A 530 9.18 -22.74 -21.61
C ASN A 530 8.70 -24.04 -20.94
N PHE A 531 9.50 -25.09 -20.97
CA PHE A 531 9.16 -26.35 -20.32
C PHE A 531 9.37 -26.30 -18.81
N SER A 532 10.49 -25.73 -18.32
CA SER A 532 10.79 -25.67 -16.89
C SER A 532 9.84 -24.73 -16.12
N GLU A 533 9.23 -23.77 -16.82
CA GLU A 533 8.24 -22.84 -16.27
C GLU A 533 6.80 -23.20 -16.64
N SER A 534 6.56 -24.36 -17.29
CA SER A 534 5.21 -24.85 -17.52
C SER A 534 4.51 -25.24 -16.22
N ASP A 535 3.19 -25.06 -16.15
CA ASP A 535 2.41 -25.39 -14.94
C ASP A 535 2.49 -26.89 -14.63
N GLU A 536 2.54 -27.76 -15.63
CA GLU A 536 2.73 -29.20 -15.46
C GLU A 536 4.03 -29.51 -14.70
N PHE A 537 5.14 -28.87 -15.08
CA PHE A 537 6.41 -29.13 -14.41
C PHE A 537 6.50 -28.45 -13.03
N LYS A 538 5.99 -27.24 -12.90
CA LYS A 538 5.93 -26.53 -11.62
C LYS A 538 5.20 -27.38 -10.58
N GLN A 539 4.03 -27.92 -10.92
CA GLN A 539 3.25 -28.78 -10.04
C GLN A 539 4.02 -30.08 -9.72
N LYS A 540 4.59 -30.72 -10.74
CA LYS A 540 5.33 -31.98 -10.59
C LYS A 540 6.51 -31.88 -9.63
N VAL A 541 7.24 -30.77 -9.63
CA VAL A 541 8.47 -30.61 -8.83
C VAL A 541 8.30 -29.73 -7.60
N SER A 542 7.07 -29.29 -7.29
CA SER A 542 6.77 -28.34 -6.21
C SER A 542 7.44 -28.71 -4.88
N ASP A 543 7.24 -29.93 -4.40
CA ASP A 543 7.79 -30.41 -3.13
C ASP A 543 9.32 -30.49 -3.14
N ARG A 544 9.91 -30.86 -4.29
CA ARG A 544 11.36 -30.95 -4.43
C ARG A 544 12.00 -29.56 -4.48
N VAL A 545 11.40 -28.62 -5.20
CA VAL A 545 11.84 -27.22 -5.23
C VAL A 545 11.76 -26.61 -3.84
N TRP A 546 10.66 -26.81 -3.12
CA TRP A 546 10.48 -26.35 -1.75
C TRP A 546 11.59 -26.85 -0.81
N ARG A 547 11.96 -28.14 -0.88
CA ARG A 547 13.08 -28.70 -0.10
C ARG A 547 14.42 -28.05 -0.48
N ILE A 548 14.69 -27.84 -1.77
CA ILE A 548 15.92 -27.20 -2.25
C ILE A 548 16.03 -25.77 -1.70
N GLU A 549 14.93 -25.06 -1.61
CA GLU A 549 14.90 -23.69 -1.07
C GLU A 549 15.16 -23.63 0.43
N LEU A 550 14.71 -24.61 1.21
CA LEU A 550 14.82 -24.61 2.66
C LEU A 550 16.13 -25.19 3.21
N VAL A 551 16.67 -26.25 2.62
CA VAL A 551 17.84 -26.97 3.18
C VAL A 551 19.06 -26.06 3.34
N GLY A 552 19.43 -25.32 2.32
CA GLY A 552 20.57 -24.40 2.38
C GLY A 552 20.38 -23.27 3.42
N PRO A 553 19.27 -22.53 3.39
CA PRO A 553 18.97 -21.50 4.38
C PRO A 553 18.91 -22.00 5.82
N ILE A 554 18.27 -23.16 6.10
CA ILE A 554 18.24 -23.75 7.45
C ILE A 554 19.65 -24.08 7.92
N GLY A 555 20.47 -24.69 7.07
CA GLY A 555 21.87 -24.98 7.39
C GLY A 555 22.68 -23.72 7.71
N ARG A 556 22.41 -22.60 7.02
CA ARG A 556 23.03 -21.31 7.34
C ARG A 556 22.54 -20.74 8.68
N LEU A 557 21.25 -20.85 9.00
CA LEU A 557 20.73 -20.45 10.32
C LEU A 557 21.38 -21.24 11.45
N TYR A 558 21.53 -22.56 11.33
CA TYR A 558 22.24 -23.36 12.33
C TYR A 558 23.67 -22.87 12.56
N ARG A 559 24.38 -22.51 11.50
CA ARG A 559 25.73 -21.96 11.62
C ARG A 559 25.77 -20.55 12.18
N ALA A 560 24.78 -19.73 11.85
CA ALA A 560 24.69 -18.35 12.34
C ALA A 560 24.34 -18.29 13.84
N TYR A 561 23.38 -19.09 14.28
CA TYR A 561 22.94 -19.13 15.68
C TYR A 561 23.82 -20.02 16.55
N PHE A 562 24.15 -21.24 16.07
CA PHE A 562 24.72 -22.28 16.91
C PHE A 562 26.17 -22.64 16.56
N LEU A 563 26.74 -22.05 15.53
CA LEU A 563 28.10 -22.29 15.03
C LEU A 563 28.37 -23.79 14.71
N ARG A 564 27.31 -24.52 14.37
CA ARG A 564 27.36 -25.95 14.01
C ARG A 564 26.50 -26.25 12.78
N ARG A 565 26.64 -27.44 12.20
CA ARG A 565 25.71 -27.94 11.18
C ARG A 565 24.44 -28.50 11.88
N PRO A 566 23.28 -28.48 11.20
CA PRO A 566 22.15 -29.28 11.67
C PRO A 566 22.53 -30.78 11.67
N ASP A 567 22.04 -31.51 12.63
CA ASP A 567 21.95 -32.96 12.53
C ASP A 567 20.76 -33.34 11.63
N ASP A 568 20.73 -34.59 11.15
CA ASP A 568 19.70 -35.05 10.21
C ASP A 568 18.28 -34.98 10.79
N GLN A 569 18.12 -35.20 12.10
CA GLN A 569 16.82 -35.13 12.76
C GLN A 569 16.36 -33.69 12.86
N GLY A 570 17.21 -32.76 13.26
CA GLY A 570 16.90 -31.33 13.35
C GLY A 570 16.59 -30.75 11.98
N LEU A 571 17.35 -31.09 10.94
CA LEU A 571 17.09 -30.66 9.59
C LEU A 571 15.72 -31.17 9.09
N THR A 572 15.46 -32.47 9.27
CA THR A 572 14.20 -33.11 8.88
C THR A 572 13.00 -32.49 9.64
N HIS A 573 13.17 -32.21 10.93
CA HIS A 573 12.16 -31.56 11.75
C HIS A 573 11.76 -30.18 11.15
N TRP A 574 12.74 -29.34 10.86
CA TRP A 574 12.46 -28.00 10.35
C TRP A 574 11.92 -28.02 8.92
N ILE A 575 12.39 -28.91 8.07
CA ILE A 575 11.85 -29.10 6.72
C ILE A 575 10.37 -29.49 6.78
N ASN A 576 10.00 -30.38 7.70
CA ASN A 576 8.64 -30.90 7.83
C ASN A 576 7.74 -30.06 8.75
N SER A 577 8.28 -29.02 9.39
CA SER A 577 7.52 -28.18 10.33
C SER A 577 6.44 -27.32 9.66
N GLY A 578 6.51 -27.13 8.34
CA GLY A 578 5.64 -26.19 7.62
C GLY A 578 5.89 -24.71 7.94
N LEU A 579 6.92 -24.41 8.76
CA LEU A 579 7.26 -23.03 9.13
C LEU A 579 8.12 -22.38 8.04
N GLY A 580 7.85 -21.12 7.73
CA GLY A 580 8.74 -20.30 6.92
C GLY A 580 10.05 -19.96 7.65
N LEU A 581 11.09 -19.60 6.89
CA LEU A 581 12.41 -19.26 7.42
C LEU A 581 12.39 -18.18 8.53
N PRO A 582 11.58 -17.11 8.45
CA PRO A 582 11.47 -16.13 9.54
C PRO A 582 11.07 -16.77 10.87
N ARG A 583 10.05 -17.61 10.87
CA ARG A 583 9.57 -18.32 12.06
C ARG A 583 10.59 -19.32 12.60
N ILE A 584 11.29 -20.04 11.73
CA ILE A 584 12.38 -20.93 12.11
C ILE A 584 13.49 -20.12 12.78
N SER A 585 13.83 -18.96 12.21
CA SER A 585 14.85 -18.06 12.74
C SER A 585 14.46 -17.48 14.10
N ASP A 586 13.22 -17.05 14.28
CA ASP A 586 12.70 -16.58 15.58
C ASP A 586 12.72 -17.69 16.62
N THR A 587 12.34 -18.92 16.22
CA THR A 587 12.40 -20.08 17.13
C THR A 587 13.84 -20.38 17.55
N PHE A 588 14.81 -20.21 16.66
CA PHE A 588 16.24 -20.37 17.01
C PHE A 588 16.69 -19.29 18.00
N ALA A 589 16.29 -18.03 17.80
CA ALA A 589 16.60 -16.93 18.71
C ALA A 589 16.02 -17.11 20.12
N ALA A 590 14.87 -17.79 20.23
CA ALA A 590 14.21 -18.09 21.49
C ALA A 590 14.54 -19.49 22.05
N SER A 591 15.37 -20.29 21.36
CA SER A 591 15.63 -21.67 21.76
C SER A 591 16.47 -21.77 23.01
N THR A 592 16.26 -22.86 23.78
CA THR A 592 17.06 -23.17 24.95
C THR A 592 18.56 -23.30 24.61
N GLU A 593 18.90 -23.83 23.41
CA GLU A 593 20.28 -23.91 22.93
C GLU A 593 20.93 -22.54 22.79
N PHE A 594 20.18 -21.59 22.22
CA PHE A 594 20.66 -20.20 22.07
C PHE A 594 20.82 -19.51 23.42
N LEU A 595 19.80 -19.60 24.28
CA LEU A 595 19.81 -18.98 25.61
C LEU A 595 20.89 -19.57 26.53
N ASN A 596 21.10 -20.88 26.51
CA ASN A 596 22.17 -21.53 27.27
C ASN A 596 23.57 -21.13 26.80
N ARG A 597 23.73 -20.83 25.51
CA ARG A 597 25.01 -20.45 24.91
C ARG A 597 25.38 -18.99 25.09
N TYR A 598 24.41 -18.10 25.00
CA TYR A 598 24.64 -16.66 24.92
C TYR A 598 23.93 -15.85 26.01
N GLY A 599 23.03 -16.47 26.77
CA GLY A 599 22.19 -15.78 27.75
C GLY A 599 21.12 -14.89 27.15
N THR A 600 20.54 -14.05 27.98
CA THR A 600 19.59 -13.04 27.52
C THR A 600 20.36 -11.80 27.05
N LEU A 601 20.29 -11.50 25.78
CA LEU A 601 20.97 -10.39 25.13
C LEU A 601 20.01 -9.20 24.95
N ASN A 602 20.48 -7.98 25.13
CA ASN A 602 19.80 -6.79 24.60
C ASN A 602 20.00 -6.68 23.07
N ASN A 603 19.39 -5.69 22.42
CA ASN A 603 19.45 -5.59 20.97
C ASN A 603 20.85 -5.25 20.44
N SER A 604 21.61 -4.40 21.15
CA SER A 604 23.01 -4.10 20.80
C SER A 604 23.89 -5.33 20.90
N GLU A 605 23.78 -6.08 21.98
CA GLU A 605 24.52 -7.31 22.21
C GLU A 605 24.19 -8.38 21.17
N PHE A 606 22.92 -8.49 20.80
CA PHE A 606 22.48 -9.41 19.77
C PHE A 606 23.07 -9.06 18.39
N VAL A 607 23.01 -7.79 17.99
CA VAL A 607 23.64 -7.34 16.73
C VAL A 607 25.15 -7.56 16.74
N GLN A 608 25.82 -7.27 17.87
CA GLN A 608 27.24 -7.52 18.01
C GLN A 608 27.59 -9.02 17.92
N LEU A 609 26.74 -9.89 18.50
CA LEU A 609 26.87 -11.33 18.35
C LEU A 609 26.81 -11.76 16.89
N ILE A 610 25.86 -11.20 16.12
CA ILE A 610 25.72 -11.49 14.69
C ILE A 610 26.99 -11.12 13.93
N TYR A 611 27.51 -9.91 14.09
CA TYR A 611 28.75 -9.50 13.43
C TYR A 611 29.90 -10.46 13.74
N ARG A 612 30.02 -10.92 14.98
CA ARG A 612 31.03 -11.87 15.42
C ARG A 612 30.83 -13.27 14.85
N ASN A 613 29.61 -13.81 14.96
CA ASN A 613 29.33 -15.20 14.59
C ASN A 613 29.14 -15.38 13.07
N VAL A 614 28.48 -14.43 12.43
CA VAL A 614 28.11 -14.50 11.01
C VAL A 614 29.20 -13.89 10.16
N LEU A 615 29.58 -12.64 10.44
CA LEU A 615 30.53 -11.92 9.60
C LEU A 615 31.98 -12.08 10.06
N ARG A 616 32.24 -12.64 11.26
CA ARG A 616 33.58 -12.87 11.84
C ARG A 616 34.45 -11.62 11.77
N ARG A 617 33.89 -10.48 12.06
CA ARG A 617 34.55 -9.18 12.12
C ARG A 617 33.87 -8.29 13.14
N ASN A 618 34.53 -7.21 13.53
CA ASN A 618 33.89 -6.16 14.30
C ASN A 618 32.86 -5.41 13.41
N SER A 619 31.84 -4.88 14.04
CA SER A 619 30.89 -4.02 13.38
C SER A 619 31.53 -2.68 13.00
N GLU A 620 31.13 -2.12 11.89
CA GLU A 620 31.34 -0.72 11.55
C GLU A 620 30.22 0.10 12.20
N ASP A 621 30.54 1.29 12.71
CA ASP A 621 29.60 2.10 13.51
C ASP A 621 28.28 2.36 12.77
N GLU A 622 28.32 2.68 11.50
CA GLU A 622 27.14 2.98 10.70
C GLU A 622 26.23 1.74 10.52
N GLY A 623 26.81 0.61 10.15
CA GLY A 623 26.08 -0.65 9.98
C GLY A 623 25.55 -1.20 11.30
N PHE A 624 26.32 -1.07 12.38
CA PHE A 624 25.91 -1.49 13.71
C PHE A 624 24.70 -0.69 14.21
N ASN A 625 24.81 0.64 14.16
CA ASN A 625 23.74 1.53 14.60
C ASN A 625 22.45 1.33 13.81
N TYR A 626 22.55 1.07 12.50
CA TYR A 626 21.40 0.75 11.65
C TYR A 626 20.65 -0.51 12.15
N TRP A 627 21.38 -1.61 12.40
CA TRP A 627 20.73 -2.86 12.82
C TRP A 627 20.21 -2.82 14.27
N VAL A 628 20.92 -2.11 15.15
CA VAL A 628 20.44 -1.88 16.53
C VAL A 628 19.17 -1.03 16.52
N ASP A 629 19.11 0.00 15.68
CA ASP A 629 17.94 0.84 15.55
C ASP A 629 16.74 0.06 15.00
N LEU A 630 16.95 -0.80 14.00
CA LEU A 630 15.90 -1.71 13.51
C LEU A 630 15.38 -2.63 14.61
N ALA A 631 16.27 -3.23 15.40
CA ALA A 631 15.90 -4.09 16.51
C ALA A 631 15.11 -3.32 17.61
N ASN A 632 15.53 -2.08 17.90
CA ASN A 632 14.85 -1.21 18.88
C ASN A 632 13.48 -0.73 18.40
N ARG A 633 13.27 -0.65 17.09
CA ARG A 633 11.96 -0.37 16.47
C ARG A 633 11.05 -1.60 16.38
N GLY A 634 11.47 -2.74 16.94
CA GLY A 634 10.65 -3.95 17.02
C GLY A 634 10.79 -4.91 15.85
N THR A 635 11.80 -4.75 14.97
CA THR A 635 12.09 -5.77 13.95
C THR A 635 12.44 -7.09 14.66
N PRO A 636 11.78 -8.22 14.33
CA PRO A 636 12.05 -9.51 14.94
C PRO A 636 13.52 -9.90 14.79
N ARG A 637 14.10 -10.45 15.84
CA ARG A 637 15.50 -10.90 15.83
C ARG A 637 15.78 -11.96 14.78
N GLY A 638 14.78 -12.79 14.50
CA GLY A 638 14.84 -13.78 13.43
C GLY A 638 15.03 -13.15 12.06
N ASP A 639 14.34 -12.09 11.76
CA ASP A 639 14.45 -11.37 10.48
C ASP A 639 15.83 -10.70 10.33
N ILE A 640 16.34 -10.10 11.41
CA ILE A 640 17.69 -9.53 11.43
C ILE A 640 18.74 -10.63 11.15
N MET A 641 18.66 -11.75 11.84
CA MET A 641 19.57 -12.88 11.62
C MET A 641 19.47 -13.46 10.22
N LEU A 642 18.26 -13.54 9.65
CA LEU A 642 18.07 -13.97 8.26
C LEU A 642 18.77 -13.05 7.27
N GLY A 643 18.68 -11.74 7.46
CA GLY A 643 19.40 -10.78 6.64
C GLY A 643 20.90 -11.06 6.59
N PHE A 644 21.50 -11.32 7.74
CA PHE A 644 22.92 -11.65 7.83
C PHE A 644 23.23 -13.05 7.30
N SER A 645 22.47 -14.07 7.66
CA SER A 645 22.71 -15.46 7.26
C SER A 645 22.56 -15.70 5.76
N ASN A 646 21.77 -14.87 5.09
CA ASN A 646 21.58 -14.88 3.64
C ASN A 646 22.44 -13.82 2.90
N SER A 647 23.29 -13.09 3.62
CA SER A 647 24.20 -12.12 2.98
C SER A 647 25.22 -12.80 2.09
N VAL A 648 25.59 -12.15 0.99
CA VAL A 648 26.64 -12.65 0.08
C VAL A 648 27.97 -12.89 0.83
N GLU A 649 28.26 -12.04 1.82
CA GLU A 649 29.47 -12.15 2.66
C GLU A 649 29.44 -13.45 3.47
N PHE A 650 28.34 -13.75 4.16
CA PHE A 650 28.26 -14.98 4.98
C PHE A 650 28.24 -16.24 4.11
N ILE A 651 27.48 -16.23 3.02
CA ILE A 651 27.43 -17.34 2.07
C ILE A 651 28.83 -17.69 1.55
N ARG A 652 29.65 -16.69 1.21
CA ARG A 652 31.07 -16.91 0.82
C ARG A 652 31.89 -17.49 1.95
N LYS A 653 31.73 -16.98 3.18
CA LYS A 653 32.49 -17.46 4.35
C LYS A 653 32.12 -18.89 4.73
N VAL A 654 30.84 -19.24 4.68
CA VAL A 654 30.39 -20.61 4.95
C VAL A 654 30.95 -21.61 3.93
N LYS A 655 31.11 -21.22 2.66
CA LYS A 655 31.73 -22.05 1.61
C LYS A 655 33.22 -22.27 1.82
N ALA A 656 33.92 -21.28 2.34
CA ALA A 656 35.36 -21.39 2.62
C ALA A 656 35.70 -22.36 3.79
N ILE A 657 34.70 -22.80 4.54
CA ILE A 657 34.84 -23.68 5.73
C ILE A 657 34.39 -25.12 5.44
N THR A 658 33.87 -25.39 4.25
CA THR A 658 33.47 -26.74 3.83
C THR A 658 34.64 -27.39 3.08
N PRO A 659 35.22 -28.55 3.56
CA PRO A 659 36.16 -29.33 2.77
C PRO A 659 35.49 -29.84 1.49
#